data_d852fe3af9f7a6bb2e1652a15de3d9a1
#
_entry.id   d852fe3af9f7a6bb2e1652a15de3d9a1
#
_cell.length_a   1.000
_cell.length_b   1.000
_cell.length_c   1.000
_cell.angle_alpha   90.00
_cell.angle_beta   90.00
_cell.angle_gamma   90.00
#
_symmetry.space_group_name_H-M   'P 1'
#
loop_
_entity.id
_entity.type
_entity.pdbx_description
1 polymer ?
#
loop_
_entity_poly.entity_id
_entity_poly.type
_entity_poly.pdbx_seq_one_letter_code
_entity_poly.pdbx_strand_id
1 'polypeptide(L)'
;MWGTSQRRTIGYFDVPGNASQRLYVPGMETYMNYNKEVYELVMEQKLDDIASEGYLFRHKKSGARIAMVSNDDENKVFCIGFRTPPADSTGVPHILEHSVLCGSAKYPAKDPFVELVKGSLNTFLNAMTFPDKTIYPIASCNDVDYKNLTDVYMDAVFHPNIYTREQIFKQEGWHYELADVDAPLTYNGVVYNEMKGAFSSPTQRVYRMCLNSLYPDTPYATESGGDPQFIPDLSYEQFVNFHRTLYHPANSYIFVYGNCDMEERLDYFDREYLGSYEEITVDSKIPHQKPFDRTGRVEGVYSVTEDEGTDNKTYLAYNASIGEAGDMKLSLAFTVLEYALFNAPGAPVRQALIDAGIGEDVSGSYDNSIRQPMVTIMAANTNPDKEEKFVKVIKESLEKLLKEGINKDTLRAGINYNEFRYREADFGRWPKGLMYGIDMLSSWLYDDNKPFLNMQLGEAYAFLKEQVESDYFEQLIKKYLLDNVHSSVVVLKPEVGYTAKIEAATAEKLEEYKKTLTKEQLQALVDDTRALKDYQSEPSTKEELESIPLLRREDIGRKAATIYNTEKSIEGVKVIHHNINTNGIGYLKLSFNIDKVEDELLPYVGLLTKVLGSIGTEKYSFVELSNAMDIRTGGISFGSAGTTFVKPAQGYRYALNVTGKALYGDLAALTELMDEIMNHTVYDDYKRLKEIIGETKAGMQMRMQGTGNAVGIAELTAQIKESAMIRKQTTGRGFYSFLDDAYKNFEDKKESLAAGMKKAAAEIFAKCNLIVSYTADDKGYELMSGLIKELIDKLSAEQLPVATRALTLKKTRLALKTSGQVNFVCRVGDYDKAGIEYNGAMRILANMMNSDYLWNNVRVKGGAYGCGAAFGSYSSSLGAFSSYRDPNL
;
A
#
# COMPACT_ATOMS: atom_id res chain seq x y z
N MET A 1 3.36 -56.33 -25.64
CA MET A 1 2.22 -56.24 -26.57
C MET A 1 1.54 -54.90 -26.39
N TRP A 2 1.43 -54.20 -27.44
CA TRP A 2 1.00 -52.84 -27.65
C TRP A 2 -0.49 -52.63 -27.34
N GLY A 3 -0.83 -51.62 -26.59
CA GLY A 3 -2.19 -51.10 -26.36
C GLY A 3 -2.22 -49.61 -26.70
N THR A 4 -2.83 -49.30 -27.81
CA THR A 4 -3.01 -48.00 -28.45
C THR A 4 -3.87 -47.08 -27.60
N SER A 5 -3.36 -45.91 -27.24
CA SER A 5 -4.11 -44.76 -26.72
C SER A 5 -4.91 -44.11 -27.84
N GLN A 6 -6.21 -44.21 -27.78
CA GLN A 6 -7.12 -43.43 -28.63
C GLN A 6 -7.16 -41.96 -28.18
N ARG A 7 -6.67 -41.07 -29.04
CA ARG A 7 -6.94 -39.62 -28.91
C ARG A 7 -8.44 -39.38 -29.16
N ARG A 8 -9.15 -38.83 -28.18
CA ARG A 8 -10.52 -38.35 -28.36
C ARG A 8 -10.44 -36.84 -28.68
N THR A 9 -10.70 -36.52 -29.93
CA THR A 9 -11.04 -35.19 -30.40
C THR A 9 -12.49 -34.91 -30.03
N ILE A 10 -12.75 -33.93 -29.18
CA ILE A 10 -14.13 -33.49 -28.88
C ILE A 10 -14.33 -32.14 -29.54
N GLY A 11 -15.35 -32.11 -30.41
CA GLY A 11 -15.76 -30.91 -31.15
C GLY A 11 -16.50 -29.92 -30.22
N TYR A 12 -16.47 -28.68 -30.64
CA TYR A 12 -17.22 -27.59 -30.02
C TYR A 12 -18.73 -27.77 -30.24
N PHE A 13 -19.52 -27.53 -29.19
CA PHE A 13 -20.96 -27.31 -29.32
C PHE A 13 -21.20 -25.81 -29.14
N ASP A 14 -21.64 -25.18 -30.23
CA ASP A 14 -22.15 -23.80 -30.19
C ASP A 14 -23.52 -23.78 -29.52
N VAL A 15 -23.66 -23.02 -28.44
CA VAL A 15 -24.95 -22.67 -27.84
C VAL A 15 -25.32 -21.28 -28.36
N PRO A 16 -26.44 -21.15 -29.06
CA PRO A 16 -26.85 -19.83 -29.59
C PRO A 16 -27.31 -18.93 -28.45
N GLY A 17 -26.59 -17.82 -28.24
CA GLY A 17 -27.13 -16.71 -27.47
C GLY A 17 -26.29 -16.09 -26.36
N ASN A 18 -25.03 -16.44 -26.19
CA ASN A 18 -24.12 -15.65 -25.34
C ASN A 18 -22.66 -15.81 -25.78
N ALA A 19 -21.94 -14.72 -25.79
CA ALA A 19 -20.51 -14.69 -26.11
C ALA A 19 -19.74 -15.66 -25.20
N SER A 20 -19.02 -16.56 -25.85
CA SER A 20 -18.00 -17.50 -25.39
C SER A 20 -17.74 -17.59 -23.87
N GLN A 21 -18.56 -18.35 -23.15
CA GLN A 21 -18.14 -19.00 -21.91
C GLN A 21 -17.39 -20.29 -22.27
N ARG A 22 -16.07 -20.26 -22.24
CA ARG A 22 -15.27 -21.49 -22.25
C ARG A 22 -15.36 -22.12 -20.85
N LEU A 23 -16.07 -23.26 -20.74
CA LEU A 23 -16.06 -24.05 -19.51
C LEU A 23 -14.68 -24.69 -19.33
N TYR A 24 -14.01 -24.37 -18.25
CA TYR A 24 -12.80 -25.05 -17.82
C TYR A 24 -13.15 -26.52 -17.47
N VAL A 25 -12.56 -27.46 -18.20
CA VAL A 25 -12.65 -28.90 -17.90
C VAL A 25 -11.26 -29.38 -17.50
N PRO A 26 -11.03 -29.77 -16.22
CA PRO A 26 -9.73 -30.28 -15.79
C PRO A 26 -9.33 -31.52 -16.61
N GLY A 27 -8.15 -31.43 -17.27
CA GLY A 27 -7.57 -32.53 -18.05
C GLY A 27 -7.62 -32.36 -19.58
N MET A 28 -8.04 -31.21 -20.12
CA MET A 28 -7.83 -30.85 -21.52
C MET A 28 -6.57 -30.00 -21.67
N GLU A 29 -5.59 -30.48 -22.44
CA GLU A 29 -4.49 -29.65 -22.96
C GLU A 29 -5.09 -28.63 -23.94
N THR A 30 -5.33 -27.41 -23.53
CA THR A 30 -5.73 -26.29 -24.39
C THR A 30 -4.46 -25.68 -24.95
N TYR A 31 -4.06 -26.06 -26.14
CA TYR A 31 -2.99 -25.36 -26.87
C TYR A 31 -3.49 -23.96 -27.24
N MET A 32 -2.81 -22.92 -26.73
CA MET A 32 -3.07 -21.55 -27.13
C MET A 32 -2.71 -21.42 -28.63
N ASN A 33 -3.66 -20.94 -29.44
CA ASN A 33 -3.43 -20.71 -30.85
C ASN A 33 -2.90 -19.29 -31.07
N TYR A 34 -1.69 -19.13 -31.56
CA TYR A 34 -1.06 -17.82 -31.79
C TYR A 34 -0.32 -17.80 -33.13
N ASN A 35 -0.09 -16.61 -33.68
CA ASN A 35 0.66 -16.47 -34.92
C ASN A 35 2.15 -16.70 -34.72
N LYS A 36 2.61 -17.89 -35.12
CA LYS A 36 4.01 -18.32 -34.97
C LYS A 36 5.01 -17.54 -35.84
N GLU A 37 4.55 -16.84 -36.89
CA GLU A 37 5.42 -15.95 -37.68
C GLU A 37 5.72 -14.65 -36.91
N VAL A 38 4.80 -14.21 -36.07
CA VAL A 38 4.90 -12.96 -35.28
C VAL A 38 5.50 -13.20 -33.92
N TYR A 39 5.11 -14.28 -33.25
CA TYR A 39 5.51 -14.56 -31.85
C TYR A 39 6.35 -15.83 -31.73
N GLU A 40 7.27 -15.80 -30.79
CA GLU A 40 7.97 -16.96 -30.27
C GLU A 40 7.42 -17.28 -28.88
N LEU A 41 6.93 -18.49 -28.65
CA LEU A 41 6.60 -19.00 -27.31
C LEU A 41 7.92 -19.43 -26.63
N VAL A 42 8.36 -18.63 -25.65
CA VAL A 42 9.61 -18.86 -24.93
C VAL A 42 9.40 -19.86 -23.79
N MET A 43 8.26 -19.77 -23.10
CA MET A 43 7.93 -20.62 -21.96
C MET A 43 6.43 -20.86 -21.88
N GLU A 44 6.05 -22.10 -21.53
CA GLU A 44 4.70 -22.50 -21.13
C GLU A 44 4.83 -23.26 -19.80
N GLN A 45 4.08 -22.85 -18.78
CA GLN A 45 4.21 -23.42 -17.46
C GLN A 45 2.86 -23.43 -16.75
N LYS A 46 2.51 -24.57 -16.17
CA LYS A 46 1.38 -24.66 -15.25
C LYS A 46 1.74 -24.02 -13.91
N LEU A 47 0.88 -23.13 -13.43
CA LEU A 47 1.05 -22.38 -12.20
C LEU A 47 0.07 -22.93 -11.14
N ASP A 48 0.37 -24.12 -10.62
CA ASP A 48 -0.53 -24.86 -9.73
C ASP A 48 -0.87 -24.10 -8.44
N ASP A 49 0.09 -23.36 -7.88
CA ASP A 49 -0.10 -22.59 -6.63
C ASP A 49 -1.19 -21.53 -6.75
N ILE A 50 -1.41 -21.00 -7.95
CA ILE A 50 -2.39 -19.95 -8.23
C ILE A 50 -3.48 -20.39 -9.22
N ALA A 51 -3.60 -21.70 -9.47
CA ALA A 51 -4.59 -22.31 -10.37
C ALA A 51 -4.66 -21.64 -11.76
N SER A 52 -3.49 -21.43 -12.39
CA SER A 52 -3.37 -20.68 -13.64
C SER A 52 -2.44 -21.38 -14.63
N GLU A 53 -2.50 -20.94 -15.91
CA GLU A 53 -1.54 -21.29 -16.94
C GLU A 53 -0.70 -20.06 -17.31
N GLY A 54 0.62 -20.19 -17.28
CA GLY A 54 1.58 -19.14 -17.59
C GLY A 54 2.22 -19.31 -18.96
N TYR A 55 2.24 -18.25 -19.75
CA TYR A 55 2.88 -18.22 -21.07
C TYR A 55 3.80 -17.02 -21.18
N LEU A 56 5.03 -17.23 -21.65
CA LEU A 56 5.96 -16.14 -21.98
C LEU A 56 6.16 -16.12 -23.49
N PHE A 57 5.82 -15.02 -24.11
CA PHE A 57 6.03 -14.75 -25.53
C PHE A 57 7.10 -13.67 -25.73
N ARG A 58 7.80 -13.80 -26.87
CA ARG A 58 8.63 -12.73 -27.42
C ARG A 58 8.07 -12.33 -28.79
N HIS A 59 7.80 -11.06 -28.98
CA HIS A 59 7.43 -10.52 -30.28
C HIS A 59 8.68 -10.42 -31.15
N LYS A 60 8.74 -11.19 -32.26
CA LYS A 60 9.97 -11.40 -33.05
C LYS A 60 10.52 -10.13 -33.67
N LYS A 61 9.63 -9.23 -34.12
CA LYS A 61 10.03 -8.02 -34.85
C LYS A 61 10.53 -6.93 -33.89
N SER A 62 9.82 -6.67 -32.80
CA SER A 62 10.13 -5.56 -31.88
C SER A 62 10.96 -5.96 -30.68
N GLY A 63 11.09 -7.26 -30.38
CA GLY A 63 11.76 -7.77 -29.20
C GLY A 63 10.97 -7.64 -27.90
N ALA A 64 9.69 -7.21 -27.94
CA ALA A 64 8.84 -7.08 -26.75
C ALA A 64 8.63 -8.41 -26.04
N ARG A 65 8.60 -8.39 -24.70
CA ARG A 65 8.33 -9.53 -23.83
C ARG A 65 6.92 -9.47 -23.34
N ILE A 66 6.15 -10.56 -23.43
CA ILE A 66 4.76 -10.62 -23.03
C ILE A 66 4.54 -11.86 -22.16
N ALA A 67 4.28 -11.64 -20.87
CA ALA A 67 3.88 -12.70 -19.95
C ALA A 67 2.37 -12.70 -19.80
N MET A 68 1.75 -13.87 -19.97
CA MET A 68 0.31 -14.05 -19.85
C MET A 68 0.02 -15.10 -18.78
N VAL A 69 -0.89 -14.78 -17.86
CA VAL A 69 -1.37 -15.69 -16.80
C VAL A 69 -2.87 -15.87 -16.99
N SER A 70 -3.25 -16.99 -17.56
CA SER A 70 -4.64 -17.33 -17.89
C SER A 70 -5.30 -18.08 -16.73
N ASN A 71 -6.46 -17.63 -16.29
CA ASN A 71 -7.30 -18.24 -15.27
C ASN A 71 -8.75 -17.75 -15.39
N ASP A 72 -9.61 -18.07 -14.39
CA ASP A 72 -11.02 -17.71 -14.36
C ASP A 72 -11.36 -16.41 -13.63
N ASP A 73 -10.35 -15.63 -13.21
CA ASP A 73 -10.57 -14.35 -12.53
C ASP A 73 -11.15 -13.33 -13.50
N GLU A 74 -12.36 -12.84 -13.19
CA GLU A 74 -13.04 -11.82 -14.00
C GLU A 74 -12.36 -10.45 -13.90
N ASN A 75 -11.55 -10.20 -12.86
CA ASN A 75 -10.83 -8.94 -12.69
C ASN A 75 -9.51 -8.95 -13.48
N LYS A 76 -9.63 -8.72 -14.77
CA LYS A 76 -8.54 -8.75 -15.73
C LYS A 76 -7.56 -7.63 -15.48
N VAL A 77 -6.27 -7.94 -15.59
CA VAL A 77 -5.19 -6.96 -15.45
C VAL A 77 -4.35 -6.91 -16.71
N PHE A 78 -4.05 -5.70 -17.15
CA PHE A 78 -2.99 -5.41 -18.10
C PHE A 78 -1.98 -4.50 -17.41
N CYS A 79 -0.71 -4.74 -17.65
CA CYS A 79 0.36 -3.86 -17.20
C CYS A 79 1.46 -3.82 -18.27
N ILE A 80 1.91 -2.64 -18.63
CA ILE A 80 3.15 -2.47 -19.39
C ILE A 80 4.17 -1.75 -18.50
N GLY A 81 5.38 -2.30 -18.39
CA GLY A 81 6.46 -1.74 -17.61
C GLY A 81 7.74 -1.61 -18.44
N PHE A 82 8.59 -0.70 -18.02
CA PHE A 82 9.92 -0.49 -18.61
C PHE A 82 10.98 -0.47 -17.52
N ARG A 83 12.19 -0.96 -17.82
CA ARG A 83 13.34 -0.63 -16.97
C ARG A 83 13.69 0.83 -17.21
N THR A 84 13.67 1.61 -16.13
CA THR A 84 13.91 3.06 -16.17
C THR A 84 14.94 3.47 -15.11
N PRO A 85 16.19 2.94 -15.20
CA PRO A 85 17.24 3.28 -14.25
C PRO A 85 17.55 4.77 -14.33
N PRO A 86 17.41 5.54 -13.21
CA PRO A 86 17.80 6.94 -13.19
C PRO A 86 19.33 7.10 -13.23
N ALA A 87 19.80 8.10 -13.97
CA ALA A 87 21.21 8.45 -14.01
C ALA A 87 21.59 9.47 -12.92
N ASP A 88 20.60 10.21 -12.43
CA ASP A 88 20.75 11.26 -11.42
C ASP A 88 19.45 11.42 -10.61
N SER A 89 19.39 12.38 -9.71
CA SER A 89 18.23 12.63 -8.85
C SER A 89 17.27 13.68 -9.40
N THR A 90 17.27 13.95 -10.70
CA THR A 90 16.31 14.89 -11.33
C THR A 90 14.90 14.36 -11.42
N GLY A 91 14.68 13.05 -11.17
CA GLY A 91 13.36 12.44 -11.18
C GLY A 91 12.75 12.25 -12.56
N VAL A 92 13.57 12.21 -13.61
CA VAL A 92 13.07 12.04 -14.98
C VAL A 92 12.15 10.83 -15.17
N PRO A 93 12.35 9.64 -14.52
CA PRO A 93 11.43 8.52 -14.62
C PRO A 93 10.02 8.87 -14.09
N HIS A 94 9.94 9.58 -12.97
CA HIS A 94 8.68 9.97 -12.33
C HIS A 94 7.96 11.07 -13.11
N ILE A 95 8.71 12.09 -13.58
CA ILE A 95 8.14 13.14 -14.43
C ILE A 95 7.57 12.55 -15.72
N LEU A 96 8.24 11.55 -16.32
CA LEU A 96 7.73 10.83 -17.48
C LEU A 96 6.50 9.99 -17.15
N GLU A 97 6.47 9.33 -15.97
CA GLU A 97 5.28 8.59 -15.52
C GLU A 97 4.02 9.43 -15.62
N HIS A 98 4.07 10.67 -15.07
CA HIS A 98 2.96 11.62 -15.16
C HIS A 98 2.72 12.09 -16.60
N SER A 99 3.79 12.49 -17.28
CA SER A 99 3.72 13.21 -18.55
C SER A 99 3.19 12.39 -19.72
N VAL A 100 3.48 11.07 -19.80
CA VAL A 100 2.99 10.23 -20.90
C VAL A 100 1.47 10.08 -20.88
N LEU A 101 0.84 10.23 -19.71
CA LEU A 101 -0.62 10.17 -19.55
C LEU A 101 -1.33 11.49 -19.89
N CYS A 102 -0.58 12.56 -20.23
CA CYS A 102 -1.12 13.88 -20.59
C CYS A 102 -1.41 14.02 -22.09
N GLY A 103 -1.92 12.97 -22.72
CA GLY A 103 -2.29 12.94 -24.14
C GLY A 103 -1.29 12.23 -25.03
N SER A 104 -1.81 11.60 -26.09
CA SER A 104 -1.07 10.77 -27.02
C SER A 104 -1.54 10.98 -28.45
N ALA A 105 -0.93 10.27 -29.40
CA ALA A 105 -1.24 10.42 -30.82
C ALA A 105 -2.70 10.06 -31.17
N LYS A 106 -3.22 8.93 -30.66
CA LYS A 106 -4.62 8.53 -30.82
C LYS A 106 -5.57 9.34 -29.94
N TYR A 107 -5.11 9.76 -28.76
CA TYR A 107 -5.91 10.39 -27.71
C TYR A 107 -5.33 11.75 -27.32
N PRO A 108 -5.49 12.77 -28.19
CA PRO A 108 -4.79 14.05 -28.06
C PRO A 108 -5.36 14.98 -26.98
N ALA A 109 -6.43 14.61 -26.28
CA ALA A 109 -6.94 15.36 -25.14
C ALA A 109 -5.82 15.65 -24.11
N LYS A 110 -5.92 16.76 -23.40
CA LYS A 110 -4.87 17.20 -22.45
C LYS A 110 -4.72 16.25 -21.27
N ASP A 111 -5.79 15.59 -20.86
CA ASP A 111 -5.82 14.66 -19.74
C ASP A 111 -6.77 13.49 -20.01
N PRO A 112 -6.39 12.56 -20.94
CA PRO A 112 -7.23 11.40 -21.26
C PRO A 112 -7.43 10.49 -20.04
N PHE A 113 -6.46 10.46 -19.09
CA PHE A 113 -6.57 9.71 -17.86
C PHE A 113 -7.77 10.14 -17.01
N VAL A 114 -7.95 11.45 -16.82
CA VAL A 114 -9.10 11.98 -16.05
C VAL A 114 -10.42 11.70 -16.76
N GLU A 115 -10.46 11.81 -18.10
CA GLU A 115 -11.66 11.48 -18.87
C GLU A 115 -12.03 9.99 -18.77
N LEU A 116 -11.04 9.08 -18.80
CA LEU A 116 -11.26 7.66 -18.56
C LEU A 116 -11.83 7.39 -17.17
N VAL A 117 -11.26 8.01 -16.11
CA VAL A 117 -11.76 7.85 -14.73
C VAL A 117 -13.24 8.23 -14.62
N LYS A 118 -13.70 9.23 -15.39
CA LYS A 118 -15.12 9.66 -15.41
C LYS A 118 -16.05 8.60 -15.98
N GLY A 119 -15.62 7.86 -16.99
CA GLY A 119 -16.45 6.97 -17.80
C GLY A 119 -16.11 5.48 -17.75
N SER A 120 -15.18 5.06 -16.91
CA SER A 120 -14.69 3.69 -16.79
C SER A 120 -15.30 2.93 -15.62
N LEU A 121 -15.35 1.61 -15.71
CA LEU A 121 -15.67 0.66 -14.63
C LEU A 121 -14.40 0.00 -14.07
N ASN A 122 -13.27 0.67 -14.17
CA ASN A 122 -12.01 0.14 -13.69
C ASN A 122 -12.08 -0.27 -12.22
N THR A 123 -11.38 -1.33 -11.89
CA THR A 123 -11.11 -1.74 -10.52
C THR A 123 -9.74 -1.22 -10.06
N PHE A 124 -8.88 -0.88 -11.03
CA PHE A 124 -7.61 -0.20 -10.81
C PHE A 124 -7.18 0.59 -12.06
N LEU A 125 -6.66 1.79 -11.84
CA LEU A 125 -6.12 2.66 -12.86
C LEU A 125 -5.08 3.56 -12.24
N ASN A 126 -3.79 3.38 -12.59
CA ASN A 126 -2.69 4.18 -12.06
C ASN A 126 -1.43 4.03 -12.92
N ALA A 127 -0.37 4.76 -12.57
CA ALA A 127 1.01 4.51 -12.97
C ALA A 127 1.88 4.52 -11.72
N MET A 128 3.07 3.90 -11.77
CA MET A 128 3.94 3.74 -10.61
C MET A 128 5.41 3.76 -11.01
N THR A 129 6.18 4.63 -10.39
CA THR A 129 7.65 4.67 -10.51
C THR A 129 8.31 4.03 -9.31
N PHE A 130 9.18 3.05 -9.58
CA PHE A 130 10.04 2.36 -8.63
C PHE A 130 11.51 2.79 -8.82
N PRO A 131 12.44 2.37 -7.98
CA PRO A 131 13.85 2.75 -8.12
C PRO A 131 14.50 2.40 -9.46
N ASP A 132 13.99 1.41 -10.19
CA ASP A 132 14.60 0.89 -11.42
C ASP A 132 13.61 0.57 -12.55
N LYS A 133 12.33 0.79 -12.33
CA LYS A 133 11.25 0.51 -13.29
C LYS A 133 10.11 1.50 -13.16
N THR A 134 9.39 1.71 -14.25
CA THR A 134 8.11 2.44 -14.27
C THR A 134 7.07 1.54 -14.91
N ILE A 135 5.90 1.39 -14.28
CA ILE A 135 4.82 0.52 -14.72
C ILE A 135 3.50 1.27 -14.89
N TYR A 136 2.69 0.81 -15.82
CA TYR A 136 1.40 1.38 -16.20
C TYR A 136 0.32 0.30 -16.12
N PRO A 137 -0.21 0.01 -14.93
CA PRO A 137 -1.21 -1.04 -14.72
C PRO A 137 -2.64 -0.52 -14.82
N ILE A 138 -3.51 -1.35 -15.41
CA ILE A 138 -4.96 -1.19 -15.37
C ILE A 138 -5.64 -2.50 -14.98
N ALA A 139 -6.83 -2.42 -14.40
CA ALA A 139 -7.68 -3.59 -14.17
C ALA A 139 -9.16 -3.26 -14.35
N SER A 140 -9.92 -4.20 -14.90
CA SER A 140 -11.36 -4.10 -15.02
C SER A 140 -12.02 -5.49 -15.11
N CYS A 141 -13.22 -5.62 -14.51
CA CYS A 141 -14.07 -6.78 -14.70
C CYS A 141 -14.91 -6.69 -15.98
N ASN A 142 -14.97 -5.53 -16.63
CA ASN A 142 -15.71 -5.32 -17.87
C ASN A 142 -14.78 -5.47 -19.08
N ASP A 143 -15.15 -6.31 -20.06
CA ASP A 143 -14.29 -6.62 -21.21
C ASP A 143 -14.06 -5.42 -22.14
N VAL A 144 -15.10 -4.61 -22.36
CA VAL A 144 -15.00 -3.42 -23.23
C VAL A 144 -14.11 -2.37 -22.56
N ASP A 145 -14.33 -2.14 -21.28
CA ASP A 145 -13.51 -1.22 -20.48
C ASP A 145 -12.04 -1.64 -20.42
N TYR A 146 -11.79 -2.93 -20.18
CA TYR A 146 -10.44 -3.49 -20.18
C TYR A 146 -9.69 -3.24 -21.50
N LYS A 147 -10.39 -3.43 -22.63
CA LYS A 147 -9.85 -3.18 -23.98
C LYS A 147 -9.57 -1.70 -24.21
N ASN A 148 -10.51 -0.84 -23.85
CA ASN A 148 -10.38 0.61 -23.97
C ASN A 148 -9.20 1.14 -23.16
N LEU A 149 -9.10 0.72 -21.88
CA LEU A 149 -8.01 1.12 -20.98
C LEU A 149 -6.65 0.63 -21.51
N THR A 150 -6.58 -0.60 -22.01
CA THR A 150 -5.37 -1.16 -22.60
C THR A 150 -4.90 -0.34 -23.81
N ASP A 151 -5.81 0.05 -24.71
CA ASP A 151 -5.47 0.84 -25.88
C ASP A 151 -4.95 2.23 -25.52
N VAL A 152 -5.63 2.93 -24.61
CA VAL A 152 -5.19 4.25 -24.18
C VAL A 152 -3.82 4.20 -23.52
N TYR A 153 -3.56 3.20 -22.69
CA TYR A 153 -2.26 3.06 -22.00
C TYR A 153 -1.13 2.68 -22.95
N MET A 154 -1.40 1.81 -23.92
CA MET A 154 -0.39 1.44 -24.93
C MET A 154 -0.03 2.65 -25.80
N ASP A 155 -1.01 3.44 -26.23
CA ASP A 155 -0.73 4.64 -27.02
C ASP A 155 -0.03 5.73 -26.21
N ALA A 156 -0.42 5.90 -24.94
CA ALA A 156 0.19 6.87 -24.04
C ALA A 156 1.70 6.60 -23.85
N VAL A 157 2.09 5.35 -23.63
CA VAL A 157 3.51 5.03 -23.36
C VAL A 157 4.37 5.00 -24.64
N PHE A 158 3.79 4.72 -25.80
CA PHE A 158 4.58 4.62 -27.05
C PHE A 158 4.52 5.89 -27.91
N HIS A 159 3.43 6.64 -27.84
CA HIS A 159 3.19 7.80 -28.70
C HIS A 159 2.72 9.06 -27.94
N PRO A 160 3.37 9.41 -26.79
CA PRO A 160 2.92 10.54 -25.97
C PRO A 160 3.15 11.89 -26.68
N ASN A 161 2.30 12.88 -26.37
CA ASN A 161 2.40 14.23 -26.92
C ASN A 161 3.56 15.05 -26.34
N ILE A 162 4.40 14.48 -25.50
CA ILE A 162 5.55 15.16 -24.89
C ILE A 162 6.55 15.74 -25.90
N TYR A 163 6.59 15.23 -27.13
CA TYR A 163 7.49 15.68 -28.19
C TYR A 163 6.99 16.95 -28.90
N THR A 164 5.70 17.24 -28.81
CA THR A 164 5.05 18.34 -29.51
C THR A 164 4.50 19.40 -28.57
N ARG A 165 4.39 19.09 -27.28
CA ARG A 165 3.80 19.98 -26.25
C ARG A 165 4.75 20.06 -25.06
N GLU A 166 5.75 20.95 -25.11
CA GLU A 166 6.68 21.20 -23.99
C GLU A 166 5.96 21.62 -22.69
N GLN A 167 4.75 22.19 -22.82
CA GLN A 167 3.90 22.56 -21.69
C GLN A 167 3.61 21.40 -20.75
N ILE A 168 3.57 20.16 -21.25
CA ILE A 168 3.38 18.95 -20.44
C ILE A 168 4.56 18.80 -19.45
N PHE A 169 5.79 18.94 -19.93
CA PHE A 169 6.98 18.91 -19.08
C PHE A 169 6.97 20.03 -18.03
N LYS A 170 6.63 21.25 -18.45
CA LYS A 170 6.56 22.41 -17.54
C LYS A 170 5.47 22.25 -16.48
N GLN A 171 4.34 21.64 -16.83
CA GLN A 171 3.23 21.36 -15.91
C GLN A 171 3.56 20.24 -14.93
N GLU A 172 3.94 19.08 -15.45
CA GLU A 172 4.12 17.87 -14.63
C GLU A 172 5.47 17.84 -13.92
N GLY A 173 6.53 18.29 -14.57
CA GLY A 173 7.89 18.30 -14.00
C GLY A 173 8.15 19.54 -13.16
N TRP A 174 8.70 20.56 -13.81
CA TRP A 174 9.03 21.84 -13.15
C TRP A 174 9.13 22.98 -14.16
N HIS A 175 8.94 24.23 -13.67
CA HIS A 175 9.15 25.44 -14.42
C HIS A 175 9.49 26.62 -13.49
N TYR A 176 10.07 27.68 -14.05
CA TYR A 176 10.14 28.96 -13.39
C TYR A 176 8.76 29.64 -13.41
N GLU A 177 8.26 30.05 -12.25
CA GLU A 177 7.03 30.82 -12.14
C GLU A 177 7.36 32.27 -11.76
N LEU A 178 6.97 33.22 -12.63
CA LEU A 178 7.12 34.65 -12.41
C LEU A 178 5.82 35.37 -12.79
N ALA A 179 5.06 35.83 -11.80
CA ALA A 179 3.75 36.43 -12.02
C ALA A 179 3.82 37.81 -12.71
N ASP A 180 4.81 38.61 -12.32
CA ASP A 180 5.21 39.88 -12.94
C ASP A 180 6.72 40.12 -12.68
N VAL A 181 7.29 41.11 -13.33
CA VAL A 181 8.75 41.39 -13.27
C VAL A 181 9.26 41.72 -11.87
N ASP A 182 8.40 42.21 -10.97
CA ASP A 182 8.76 42.61 -9.61
C ASP A 182 8.46 41.48 -8.61
N ALA A 183 7.63 40.47 -8.97
CA ALA A 183 7.30 39.35 -8.14
C ALA A 183 8.51 38.41 -7.83
N PRO A 184 8.51 37.67 -6.75
CA PRO A 184 9.53 36.64 -6.50
C PRO A 184 9.54 35.59 -7.61
N LEU A 185 10.72 35.22 -8.08
CA LEU A 185 10.89 34.05 -8.95
C LEU A 185 10.81 32.78 -8.12
N THR A 186 10.02 31.82 -8.54
CA THR A 186 9.83 30.53 -7.82
C THR A 186 9.90 29.34 -8.75
N TYR A 187 10.16 28.13 -8.20
CA TYR A 187 9.93 26.88 -8.90
C TYR A 187 8.52 26.39 -8.66
N ASN A 188 7.88 25.84 -9.70
CA ASN A 188 6.58 25.20 -9.60
C ASN A 188 6.52 23.98 -10.55
N GLY A 189 5.60 23.04 -10.32
CA GLY A 189 5.36 21.81 -11.09
C GLY A 189 4.74 20.74 -10.22
N VAL A 190 3.99 19.83 -10.82
CA VAL A 190 3.24 18.79 -10.07
C VAL A 190 4.20 17.86 -9.31
N VAL A 191 5.14 17.22 -10.01
CA VAL A 191 6.13 16.30 -9.40
C VAL A 191 7.07 17.05 -8.46
N TYR A 192 7.50 18.26 -8.81
CA TYR A 192 8.33 19.09 -7.92
C TYR A 192 7.64 19.32 -6.56
N ASN A 193 6.37 19.69 -6.57
CA ASN A 193 5.59 19.93 -5.35
C ASN A 193 5.29 18.63 -4.58
N GLU A 194 5.00 17.53 -5.28
CA GLU A 194 4.80 16.22 -4.69
C GLU A 194 6.04 15.78 -3.92
N MET A 195 7.20 15.86 -4.55
CA MET A 195 8.45 15.41 -3.94
C MET A 195 8.87 16.28 -2.76
N LYS A 196 8.55 17.58 -2.74
CA LYS A 196 8.66 18.40 -1.53
C LYS A 196 7.86 17.79 -0.36
N GLY A 197 6.65 17.32 -0.65
CA GLY A 197 5.81 16.64 0.32
C GLY A 197 6.42 15.31 0.80
N ALA A 198 6.86 14.47 -0.13
CA ALA A 198 7.47 13.17 0.17
C ALA A 198 8.74 13.29 1.02
N PHE A 199 9.60 14.28 0.73
CA PHE A 199 10.81 14.57 1.49
C PHE A 199 10.56 15.17 2.88
N SER A 200 9.34 15.61 3.16
CA SER A 200 8.92 16.02 4.50
C SER A 200 8.72 14.85 5.47
N SER A 201 8.59 13.61 4.99
CA SER A 201 8.43 12.42 5.82
C SER A 201 9.80 11.87 6.25
N PRO A 202 10.11 11.83 7.57
CA PRO A 202 11.38 11.27 8.04
C PRO A 202 11.56 9.79 7.65
N THR A 203 10.49 8.99 7.70
CA THR A 203 10.53 7.56 7.37
C THR A 203 10.81 7.34 5.88
N GLN A 204 10.22 8.14 4.99
CA GLN A 204 10.54 8.09 3.56
C GLN A 204 12.00 8.49 3.30
N ARG A 205 12.47 9.52 3.99
CA ARG A 205 13.85 9.98 3.86
C ARG A 205 14.86 8.95 4.33
N VAL A 206 14.63 8.31 5.48
CA VAL A 206 15.53 7.27 5.99
C VAL A 206 15.57 6.04 5.06
N TYR A 207 14.42 5.60 4.52
CA TYR A 207 14.37 4.48 3.56
C TYR A 207 15.22 4.75 2.31
N ARG A 208 15.11 5.95 1.72
CA ARG A 208 15.93 6.37 0.58
C ARG A 208 17.41 6.37 0.90
N MET A 209 17.79 6.93 2.05
CA MET A 209 19.17 6.92 2.51
C MET A 209 19.70 5.50 2.72
N CYS A 210 18.87 4.57 3.20
CA CYS A 210 19.26 3.16 3.34
C CYS A 210 19.59 2.54 1.98
N LEU A 211 18.71 2.72 0.99
CA LEU A 211 18.91 2.22 -0.36
C LEU A 211 20.16 2.82 -1.01
N ASN A 212 20.29 4.16 -1.01
CA ASN A 212 21.44 4.86 -1.60
C ASN A 212 22.76 4.46 -0.93
N SER A 213 22.75 4.25 0.39
CA SER A 213 23.97 3.91 1.15
C SER A 213 24.51 2.52 0.87
N LEU A 214 23.65 1.56 0.47
CA LEU A 214 24.04 0.19 0.14
C LEU A 214 24.51 0.02 -1.31
N TYR A 215 23.98 0.85 -2.24
CA TYR A 215 24.18 0.66 -3.68
C TYR A 215 24.69 1.91 -4.40
N PRO A 216 25.80 2.55 -3.90
CA PRO A 216 26.27 3.86 -4.39
C PRO A 216 26.81 3.85 -5.84
N ASP A 217 27.16 2.69 -6.40
CA ASP A 217 27.69 2.56 -7.77
C ASP A 217 26.61 2.09 -8.77
N THR A 218 25.33 2.17 -8.39
CA THR A 218 24.17 1.72 -9.17
C THR A 218 23.13 2.81 -9.29
N PRO A 219 22.10 2.67 -10.13
CA PRO A 219 20.97 3.62 -10.17
C PRO A 219 20.27 3.81 -8.82
N TYR A 220 20.39 2.87 -7.90
CA TYR A 220 19.83 3.01 -6.55
C TYR A 220 20.56 4.05 -5.67
N ALA A 221 21.70 4.59 -6.13
CA ALA A 221 22.36 5.73 -5.50
C ALA A 221 21.59 7.06 -5.68
N THR A 222 20.66 7.11 -6.62
CA THR A 222 19.91 8.29 -7.00
C THR A 222 18.44 8.16 -6.66
N GLU A 223 17.71 9.26 -6.72
CA GLU A 223 16.27 9.29 -6.41
C GLU A 223 15.44 9.26 -7.69
N SER A 224 14.82 8.12 -7.99
CA SER A 224 14.00 7.94 -9.19
C SER A 224 12.74 8.84 -9.19
N GLY A 225 12.22 9.14 -8.01
CA GLY A 225 11.11 10.07 -7.82
C GLY A 225 11.51 11.54 -8.00
N GLY A 226 12.79 11.83 -7.87
CA GLY A 226 13.35 13.17 -7.92
C GLY A 226 13.54 13.82 -6.56
N ASP A 227 14.72 14.39 -6.33
CA ASP A 227 14.99 15.24 -5.17
C ASP A 227 14.65 16.70 -5.54
N PRO A 228 13.82 17.42 -4.77
CA PRO A 228 13.45 18.80 -5.05
C PRO A 228 14.64 19.75 -5.26
N GLN A 229 15.82 19.43 -4.74
CA GLN A 229 17.02 20.22 -4.96
C GLN A 229 17.62 20.03 -6.36
N PHE A 230 17.38 18.87 -6.99
CA PHE A 230 17.93 18.48 -8.30
C PHE A 230 16.89 18.47 -9.42
N ILE A 231 15.59 18.31 -9.13
CA ILE A 231 14.53 18.35 -10.14
C ILE A 231 14.67 19.56 -11.10
N PRO A 232 15.00 20.80 -10.61
CA PRO A 232 15.16 21.96 -11.50
C PRO A 232 16.40 21.93 -12.41
N ASP A 233 17.24 20.91 -12.29
CA ASP A 233 18.39 20.73 -13.18
C ASP A 233 18.03 19.90 -14.44
N LEU A 234 16.82 19.29 -14.48
CA LEU A 234 16.34 18.52 -15.63
C LEU A 234 15.93 19.43 -16.78
N SER A 235 16.58 19.28 -17.93
CA SER A 235 16.17 19.98 -19.16
C SER A 235 15.09 19.19 -19.93
N TYR A 236 14.32 19.91 -20.75
CA TYR A 236 13.33 19.28 -21.64
C TYR A 236 13.99 18.30 -22.63
N GLU A 237 15.20 18.63 -23.14
CA GLU A 237 15.92 17.74 -24.04
C GLU A 237 16.31 16.41 -23.37
N GLN A 238 16.82 16.45 -22.14
CA GLN A 238 17.11 15.24 -21.34
C GLN A 238 15.85 14.42 -21.11
N PHE A 239 14.74 15.08 -20.76
CA PHE A 239 13.45 14.45 -20.53
C PHE A 239 12.94 13.69 -21.77
N VAL A 240 12.87 14.31 -22.94
CA VAL A 240 12.41 13.64 -24.16
C VAL A 240 13.39 12.55 -24.64
N ASN A 241 14.69 12.75 -24.40
CA ASN A 241 15.70 11.75 -24.75
C ASN A 241 15.60 10.50 -23.89
N PHE A 242 15.28 10.64 -22.60
CA PHE A 242 15.07 9.49 -21.72
C PHE A 242 13.89 8.62 -22.20
N HIS A 243 12.77 9.25 -22.58
CA HIS A 243 11.65 8.52 -23.18
C HIS A 243 12.06 7.83 -24.49
N ARG A 244 12.70 8.56 -25.42
CA ARG A 244 13.12 8.02 -26.71
C ARG A 244 14.03 6.80 -26.58
N THR A 245 14.85 6.78 -25.54
CA THR A 245 15.84 5.72 -25.30
C THR A 245 15.24 4.51 -24.62
N LEU A 246 14.39 4.71 -23.60
CA LEU A 246 13.96 3.63 -22.71
C LEU A 246 12.52 3.15 -22.94
N TYR A 247 11.63 3.96 -23.52
CA TYR A 247 10.24 3.57 -23.81
C TYR A 247 10.10 2.92 -25.18
N HIS A 248 10.85 1.84 -25.39
CA HIS A 248 10.84 1.06 -26.62
C HIS A 248 10.33 -0.36 -26.33
N PRO A 249 9.58 -1.03 -27.26
CA PRO A 249 9.10 -2.40 -27.03
C PRO A 249 10.18 -3.39 -26.61
N ALA A 250 11.41 -3.28 -27.14
CA ALA A 250 12.55 -4.14 -26.76
C ALA A 250 12.95 -4.00 -25.28
N ASN A 251 12.58 -2.91 -24.60
CA ASN A 251 12.78 -2.68 -23.16
C ASN A 251 11.50 -2.93 -22.34
N SER A 252 10.37 -3.27 -22.99
CA SER A 252 9.09 -3.42 -22.29
C SER A 252 8.91 -4.81 -21.68
N TYR A 253 8.10 -4.84 -20.62
CA TYR A 253 7.59 -6.01 -19.92
C TYR A 253 6.06 -5.91 -19.90
N ILE A 254 5.40 -6.63 -20.81
CA ILE A 254 3.94 -6.63 -20.91
C ILE A 254 3.40 -7.81 -20.11
N PHE A 255 2.44 -7.55 -19.24
CA PHE A 255 1.78 -8.55 -18.42
C PHE A 255 0.27 -8.52 -18.63
N VAL A 256 -0.32 -9.70 -18.83
CA VAL A 256 -1.77 -9.92 -19.01
C VAL A 256 -2.23 -10.99 -18.04
N TYR A 257 -3.32 -10.75 -17.31
CA TYR A 257 -3.84 -11.67 -16.30
C TYR A 257 -5.37 -11.75 -16.37
N GLY A 258 -5.89 -12.94 -16.07
CA GLY A 258 -7.32 -13.16 -15.88
C GLY A 258 -7.97 -13.96 -17.00
N ASN A 259 -9.31 -13.88 -17.10
CA ASN A 259 -10.12 -14.64 -18.05
C ASN A 259 -10.29 -13.95 -19.42
N CYS A 260 -9.39 -13.05 -19.81
CA CYS A 260 -9.44 -12.40 -21.11
C CYS A 260 -9.05 -13.35 -22.26
N ASP A 261 -9.45 -13.01 -23.49
CA ASP A 261 -9.03 -13.71 -24.69
C ASP A 261 -7.55 -13.39 -24.99
N MET A 262 -6.66 -14.31 -24.60
CA MET A 262 -5.21 -14.14 -24.72
C MET A 262 -4.75 -14.11 -26.19
N GLU A 263 -5.40 -14.90 -27.08
CA GLU A 263 -5.09 -14.95 -28.49
C GLU A 263 -5.42 -13.62 -29.17
N GLU A 264 -6.61 -13.08 -28.90
CA GLU A 264 -7.03 -11.76 -29.37
C GLU A 264 -6.07 -10.65 -28.87
N ARG A 265 -5.56 -10.76 -27.64
CA ARG A 265 -4.61 -9.77 -27.09
C ARG A 265 -3.28 -9.78 -27.84
N LEU A 266 -2.74 -10.95 -28.15
CA LEU A 266 -1.51 -11.05 -28.95
C LEU A 266 -1.68 -10.44 -30.34
N ASP A 267 -2.76 -10.79 -31.06
CA ASP A 267 -3.05 -10.23 -32.37
C ASP A 267 -3.24 -8.70 -32.32
N TYR A 268 -3.89 -8.22 -31.26
CA TYR A 268 -4.11 -6.78 -31.03
C TYR A 268 -2.78 -6.05 -30.81
N PHE A 269 -1.88 -6.56 -29.95
CA PHE A 269 -0.60 -5.91 -29.67
C PHE A 269 0.28 -5.82 -30.91
N ASP A 270 0.35 -6.86 -31.73
CA ASP A 270 1.09 -6.82 -33.02
C ASP A 270 0.51 -5.79 -33.95
N ARG A 271 -0.79 -5.90 -34.25
CA ARG A 271 -1.47 -5.08 -35.25
C ARG A 271 -1.43 -3.58 -34.94
N GLU A 272 -1.70 -3.22 -33.67
CA GLU A 272 -1.90 -1.82 -33.29
C GLU A 272 -0.60 -1.13 -32.87
N TYR A 273 0.38 -1.88 -32.31
CA TYR A 273 1.56 -1.28 -31.70
C TYR A 273 2.88 -1.96 -32.09
N LEU A 274 3.10 -3.22 -31.72
CA LEU A 274 4.43 -3.83 -31.76
C LEU A 274 4.93 -4.08 -33.17
N GLY A 275 4.02 -4.35 -34.12
CA GLY A 275 4.36 -4.61 -35.53
C GLY A 275 5.00 -3.42 -36.28
N SER A 276 4.88 -2.20 -35.72
CA SER A 276 5.51 -0.98 -36.30
C SER A 276 6.97 -0.80 -35.88
N TYR A 277 7.46 -1.53 -34.87
CA TYR A 277 8.81 -1.39 -34.30
C TYR A 277 9.75 -2.49 -34.77
N GLU A 278 11.03 -2.14 -34.99
CA GLU A 278 12.14 -3.09 -35.16
C GLU A 278 12.86 -3.27 -33.82
N GLU A 279 13.40 -4.45 -33.56
CA GLU A 279 14.17 -4.69 -32.34
C GLU A 279 15.44 -3.84 -32.30
N ILE A 280 15.70 -3.22 -31.17
CA ILE A 280 16.92 -2.46 -30.89
C ILE A 280 17.55 -2.94 -29.58
N THR A 281 18.84 -2.67 -29.42
CA THR A 281 19.50 -2.87 -28.12
C THR A 281 19.28 -1.66 -27.24
N VAL A 282 18.69 -1.88 -26.06
CA VAL A 282 18.47 -0.83 -25.04
C VAL A 282 19.37 -1.11 -23.85
N ASP A 283 20.23 -0.15 -23.53
CA ASP A 283 21.10 -0.21 -22.34
C ASP A 283 20.32 0.24 -21.10
N SER A 284 19.60 -0.69 -20.49
CA SER A 284 18.78 -0.44 -19.29
C SER A 284 19.07 -1.42 -18.15
N LYS A 285 20.13 -2.26 -18.30
CA LYS A 285 20.45 -3.26 -17.27
C LYS A 285 20.87 -2.59 -15.97
N ILE A 286 20.30 -3.06 -14.88
CA ILE A 286 20.69 -2.62 -13.53
C ILE A 286 22.03 -3.31 -13.21
N PRO A 287 23.11 -2.56 -12.96
CA PRO A 287 24.40 -3.15 -12.61
C PRO A 287 24.37 -3.73 -11.18
N HIS A 288 25.30 -4.63 -10.91
CA HIS A 288 25.56 -5.15 -9.58
C HIS A 288 26.39 -4.16 -8.77
N GLN A 289 25.95 -3.89 -7.54
CA GLN A 289 26.83 -3.25 -6.56
C GLN A 289 27.89 -4.24 -6.11
N LYS A 290 29.15 -3.86 -6.21
CA LYS A 290 30.26 -4.65 -5.68
C LYS A 290 30.21 -4.66 -4.16
N PRO A 291 30.54 -5.80 -3.51
CA PRO A 291 30.63 -5.86 -2.06
C PRO A 291 31.57 -4.79 -1.49
N PHE A 292 31.21 -4.25 -0.34
CA PHE A 292 32.05 -3.29 0.37
C PHE A 292 33.23 -3.97 1.06
N ASP A 293 34.31 -3.22 1.29
CA ASP A 293 35.46 -3.64 2.10
C ASP A 293 35.22 -3.43 3.61
N ARG A 294 34.23 -2.60 3.97
CA ARG A 294 33.82 -2.26 5.34
C ARG A 294 32.40 -1.72 5.37
N THR A 295 31.77 -1.81 6.53
CA THR A 295 30.46 -1.18 6.77
C THR A 295 30.48 0.31 6.43
N GLY A 296 29.57 0.76 5.58
CA GLY A 296 29.37 2.16 5.24
C GLY A 296 28.70 2.96 6.36
N ARG A 297 28.83 4.29 6.33
CA ARG A 297 28.10 5.19 7.23
C ARG A 297 27.63 6.42 6.48
N VAL A 298 26.35 6.74 6.61
CA VAL A 298 25.75 7.93 6.01
C VAL A 298 24.96 8.70 7.07
N GLU A 299 25.04 10.02 7.02
CA GLU A 299 24.32 10.90 7.93
C GLU A 299 23.48 11.91 7.13
N GLY A 300 22.28 12.19 7.62
CA GLY A 300 21.39 13.19 7.05
C GLY A 300 20.59 13.91 8.13
N VAL A 301 19.83 14.93 7.70
CA VAL A 301 19.00 15.71 8.61
C VAL A 301 17.57 15.82 8.07
N TYR A 302 16.60 16.02 8.97
CA TYR A 302 15.20 16.32 8.61
C TYR A 302 14.66 17.41 9.53
N SER A 303 13.60 18.08 9.09
CA SER A 303 13.06 19.22 9.80
C SER A 303 12.18 18.82 10.98
N VAL A 304 12.38 19.51 12.11
CA VAL A 304 11.45 19.51 13.24
C VAL A 304 11.09 20.95 13.60
N THR A 305 9.98 21.14 14.30
CA THR A 305 9.61 22.46 14.81
C THR A 305 10.33 22.76 16.13
N GLU A 306 10.41 24.03 16.50
CA GLU A 306 11.00 24.43 17.78
C GLU A 306 10.27 23.79 18.98
N ASP A 307 8.94 23.71 18.89
CA ASP A 307 8.09 23.09 19.94
C ASP A 307 8.30 21.57 20.06
N GLU A 308 8.71 20.88 18.98
CA GLU A 308 9.02 19.45 18.98
C GLU A 308 10.39 19.15 19.60
N GLY A 309 11.34 20.09 19.49
CA GLY A 309 12.71 19.88 19.94
C GLY A 309 13.43 18.79 19.15
N THR A 310 14.65 18.45 19.58
CA THR A 310 15.51 17.46 18.91
C THR A 310 15.74 16.19 19.72
N ASP A 311 15.36 16.18 20.99
CA ASP A 311 15.60 15.04 21.89
C ASP A 311 14.67 13.86 21.55
N ASN A 312 15.24 12.65 21.48
CA ASN A 312 14.54 11.43 21.08
C ASN A 312 13.79 11.58 19.73
N LYS A 313 14.44 12.17 18.71
CA LYS A 313 13.90 12.37 17.37
C LYS A 313 14.77 11.78 16.26
N THR A 314 15.93 11.23 16.59
CA THR A 314 16.83 10.60 15.60
C THR A 314 16.28 9.25 15.13
N TYR A 315 16.51 8.93 13.87
CA TYR A 315 16.34 7.59 13.31
C TYR A 315 17.70 6.98 13.08
N LEU A 316 17.89 5.75 13.54
CA LEU A 316 19.06 4.92 13.28
C LEU A 316 18.63 3.73 12.44
N ALA A 317 19.37 3.42 11.38
CA ALA A 317 19.13 2.21 10.60
C ALA A 317 20.45 1.46 10.34
N TYR A 318 20.40 0.13 10.48
CA TYR A 318 21.45 -0.79 10.06
C TYR A 318 20.93 -1.58 8.87
N ASN A 319 21.68 -1.59 7.77
CA ASN A 319 21.30 -2.20 6.51
C ASN A 319 22.33 -3.23 6.07
N ALA A 320 21.88 -4.32 5.45
CA ALA A 320 22.73 -5.34 4.87
C ALA A 320 22.17 -5.81 3.52
N SER A 321 23.03 -5.94 2.52
CA SER A 321 22.68 -6.49 1.22
C SER A 321 22.61 -8.02 1.27
N ILE A 322 21.54 -8.64 0.72
CA ILE A 322 21.21 -10.06 0.88
C ILE A 322 21.12 -10.75 -0.48
N GLY A 323 22.24 -11.26 -0.99
CA GLY A 323 22.21 -12.07 -2.21
C GLY A 323 21.66 -11.37 -3.44
N GLU A 324 20.89 -12.08 -4.25
CA GLU A 324 20.32 -11.61 -5.51
C GLU A 324 18.82 -11.91 -5.63
N ALA A 325 18.10 -11.06 -6.33
CA ALA A 325 16.73 -11.31 -6.74
C ALA A 325 16.67 -12.61 -7.58
N GLY A 326 15.64 -13.42 -7.35
CA GLY A 326 15.44 -14.68 -8.04
C GLY A 326 16.05 -15.92 -7.36
N ASP A 327 16.65 -15.79 -6.16
CA ASP A 327 16.88 -16.91 -5.24
C ASP A 327 15.71 -17.01 -4.26
N MET A 328 14.66 -17.75 -4.64
CA MET A 328 13.41 -17.85 -3.86
C MET A 328 13.59 -18.50 -2.49
N LYS A 329 14.48 -19.50 -2.36
CA LYS A 329 14.73 -20.14 -1.06
C LYS A 329 15.37 -19.16 -0.09
N LEU A 330 16.33 -18.37 -0.57
CA LEU A 330 16.97 -17.32 0.21
C LEU A 330 15.99 -16.19 0.53
N SER A 331 15.23 -15.75 -0.46
CA SER A 331 14.24 -14.68 -0.30
C SER A 331 13.18 -15.04 0.73
N LEU A 332 12.55 -16.21 0.63
CA LEU A 332 11.57 -16.66 1.62
C LEU A 332 12.20 -16.93 3.00
N ALA A 333 13.43 -17.43 3.04
CA ALA A 333 14.13 -17.60 4.32
C ALA A 333 14.33 -16.25 5.03
N PHE A 334 14.68 -15.16 4.29
CA PHE A 334 14.80 -13.82 4.86
C PHE A 334 13.44 -13.21 5.21
N THR A 335 12.36 -13.52 4.49
CA THR A 335 10.99 -13.14 4.90
C THR A 335 10.60 -13.81 6.22
N VAL A 336 10.98 -15.08 6.42
CA VAL A 336 10.78 -15.79 7.70
C VAL A 336 11.68 -15.22 8.81
N LEU A 337 12.94 -14.91 8.50
CA LEU A 337 13.87 -14.28 9.46
C LEU A 337 13.43 -12.86 9.83
N GLU A 338 12.90 -12.08 8.90
CA GLU A 338 12.28 -10.78 9.19
C GLU A 338 11.20 -10.90 10.26
N TYR A 339 10.29 -11.86 10.09
CA TYR A 339 9.26 -12.16 11.08
C TYR A 339 9.90 -12.59 12.42
N ALA A 340 10.77 -13.59 12.40
CA ALA A 340 11.29 -14.21 13.61
C ALA A 340 12.24 -13.31 14.43
N LEU A 341 13.00 -12.42 13.78
CA LEU A 341 14.02 -11.59 14.42
C LEU A 341 13.50 -10.22 14.83
N PHE A 342 12.50 -9.67 14.07
CA PHE A 342 12.12 -8.26 14.19
C PHE A 342 10.62 -8.04 14.40
N ASN A 343 9.74 -8.81 13.78
CA ASN A 343 8.31 -8.44 13.67
C ASN A 343 7.40 -9.27 14.59
N ALA A 344 7.79 -10.50 14.94
CA ALA A 344 7.03 -11.30 15.91
C ALA A 344 7.04 -10.63 17.30
N PRO A 345 5.97 -10.77 18.09
CA PRO A 345 5.99 -10.33 19.49
C PRO A 345 7.15 -10.99 20.27
N GLY A 346 7.96 -10.16 20.92
CA GLY A 346 9.16 -10.65 21.62
C GLY A 346 10.30 -11.08 20.71
N ALA A 347 10.28 -10.69 19.45
CA ALA A 347 11.37 -10.96 18.51
C ALA A 347 12.73 -10.53 19.09
N PRO A 348 13.74 -11.40 19.07
CA PRO A 348 14.92 -11.26 19.93
C PRO A 348 15.76 -9.99 19.65
N VAL A 349 15.95 -9.61 18.41
CA VAL A 349 16.73 -8.40 18.06
C VAL A 349 15.94 -7.14 18.41
N ARG A 350 14.65 -7.12 18.10
CA ARG A 350 13.76 -6.02 18.46
C ARG A 350 13.68 -5.83 19.98
N GLN A 351 13.48 -6.91 20.74
CA GLN A 351 13.36 -6.87 22.19
C GLN A 351 14.67 -6.40 22.84
N ALA A 352 15.82 -6.87 22.36
CA ALA A 352 17.11 -6.43 22.88
C ALA A 352 17.35 -4.93 22.68
N LEU A 353 16.94 -4.35 21.57
CA LEU A 353 17.03 -2.91 21.32
C LEU A 353 16.10 -2.11 22.24
N ILE A 354 14.87 -2.58 22.44
CA ILE A 354 13.91 -1.97 23.37
C ILE A 354 14.44 -2.03 24.81
N ASP A 355 14.92 -3.19 25.28
CA ASP A 355 15.48 -3.38 26.62
C ASP A 355 16.74 -2.52 26.84
N ALA A 356 17.51 -2.27 25.79
CA ALA A 356 18.67 -1.38 25.83
C ALA A 356 18.29 0.11 25.84
N GLY A 357 17.00 0.44 25.72
CA GLY A 357 16.48 1.81 25.64
C GLY A 357 16.86 2.52 24.34
N ILE A 358 16.93 1.78 23.23
CA ILE A 358 17.27 2.31 21.90
C ILE A 358 16.00 2.41 21.07
N GLY A 359 15.50 3.65 20.90
CA GLY A 359 14.26 3.94 20.17
C GLY A 359 12.99 3.67 20.99
N GLU A 360 11.95 4.39 20.65
CA GLU A 360 10.58 4.14 21.13
C GLU A 360 9.85 3.13 20.22
N ASP A 361 10.27 3.03 18.97
CA ASP A 361 9.80 2.04 17.99
C ASP A 361 11.00 1.42 17.27
N VAL A 362 10.98 0.09 17.17
CA VAL A 362 12.02 -0.71 16.50
C VAL A 362 11.34 -1.64 15.53
N SER A 363 11.79 -1.61 14.27
CA SER A 363 11.27 -2.45 13.20
C SER A 363 12.40 -3.06 12.38
N GLY A 364 12.10 -4.17 11.72
CA GLY A 364 12.91 -4.74 10.67
C GLY A 364 12.11 -4.92 9.40
N SER A 365 12.76 -4.82 8.26
CA SER A 365 12.15 -5.07 6.96
C SER A 365 13.13 -5.79 6.02
N TYR A 366 12.58 -6.61 5.15
CA TYR A 366 13.29 -7.25 4.05
C TYR A 366 12.69 -6.78 2.73
N ASP A 367 13.47 -6.07 1.93
CA ASP A 367 13.05 -5.60 0.59
C ASP A 367 13.70 -6.47 -0.49
N ASN A 368 12.87 -7.23 -1.20
CA ASN A 368 13.24 -8.10 -2.32
C ASN A 368 12.76 -7.55 -3.67
N SER A 369 12.28 -6.32 -3.73
CA SER A 369 11.73 -5.70 -4.96
C SER A 369 12.79 -5.11 -5.89
N ILE A 370 14.07 -5.14 -5.46
CA ILE A 370 15.24 -4.61 -6.13
C ILE A 370 16.23 -5.73 -6.49
N ARG A 371 17.19 -5.45 -7.37
CA ARG A 371 18.12 -6.45 -7.89
C ARG A 371 18.91 -7.20 -6.81
N GLN A 372 19.44 -6.48 -5.84
CA GLN A 372 20.11 -7.05 -4.67
C GLN A 372 19.24 -6.72 -3.44
N PRO A 373 18.47 -7.70 -2.93
CA PRO A 373 17.63 -7.50 -1.77
C PRO A 373 18.36 -6.97 -0.55
N MET A 374 17.66 -6.27 0.32
CA MET A 374 18.24 -5.73 1.55
C MET A 374 17.41 -6.00 2.79
N VAL A 375 18.09 -6.17 3.92
CA VAL A 375 17.51 -6.11 5.27
C VAL A 375 17.81 -4.75 5.86
N THR A 376 16.80 -4.12 6.45
CA THR A 376 16.93 -2.89 7.24
C THR A 376 16.43 -3.14 8.66
N ILE A 377 17.21 -2.78 9.67
CA ILE A 377 16.83 -2.75 11.08
C ILE A 377 16.81 -1.28 11.48
N MET A 378 15.65 -0.75 11.89
CA MET A 378 15.46 0.66 12.19
C MET A 378 15.01 0.87 13.63
N ALA A 379 15.62 1.85 14.32
CA ALA A 379 15.13 2.41 15.56
C ALA A 379 14.71 3.86 15.36
N ALA A 380 13.46 4.16 15.65
CA ALA A 380 12.88 5.50 15.57
C ALA A 380 12.78 6.14 16.94
N ASN A 381 12.77 7.47 16.99
CA ASN A 381 12.66 8.25 18.22
C ASN A 381 13.76 7.92 19.24
N THR A 382 15.02 8.02 18.79
CA THR A 382 16.22 7.83 19.60
C THR A 382 17.13 9.08 19.55
N ASN A 383 18.36 8.96 20.05
CA ASN A 383 19.37 10.03 20.02
C ASN A 383 20.62 9.57 19.25
N PRO A 384 21.38 10.51 18.62
CA PRO A 384 22.53 10.15 17.78
C PRO A 384 23.70 9.52 18.57
N ASP A 385 23.85 9.83 19.86
CA ASP A 385 24.86 9.24 20.76
C ASP A 385 24.65 7.74 21.01
N LYS A 386 23.49 7.18 20.65
CA LYS A 386 23.19 5.75 20.77
C LYS A 386 23.60 4.92 19.56
N GLU A 387 24.18 5.49 18.53
CA GLU A 387 24.56 4.82 17.27
C GLU A 387 25.46 3.59 17.53
N GLU A 388 26.59 3.78 18.25
CA GLU A 388 27.50 2.67 18.55
C GLU A 388 26.83 1.56 19.37
N LYS A 389 26.00 1.94 20.34
CA LYS A 389 25.24 1.00 21.17
C LYS A 389 24.22 0.25 20.34
N PHE A 390 23.56 0.92 19.39
CA PHE A 390 22.58 0.32 18.46
C PHE A 390 23.21 -0.81 17.65
N VAL A 391 24.31 -0.55 16.98
CA VAL A 391 25.03 -1.56 16.17
C VAL A 391 25.55 -2.70 17.06
N LYS A 392 26.09 -2.38 18.25
CA LYS A 392 26.56 -3.37 19.18
C LYS A 392 25.48 -4.32 19.66
N VAL A 393 24.31 -3.80 20.05
CA VAL A 393 23.18 -4.62 20.54
C VAL A 393 22.65 -5.53 19.43
N ILE A 394 22.57 -5.06 18.18
CA ILE A 394 22.20 -5.89 17.02
C ILE A 394 23.16 -7.08 16.90
N LYS A 395 24.49 -6.81 16.87
CA LYS A 395 25.49 -7.86 16.70
C LYS A 395 25.48 -8.86 17.85
N GLU A 396 25.46 -8.39 19.11
CA GLU A 396 25.40 -9.25 20.29
C GLU A 396 24.13 -10.12 20.30
N SER A 397 23.00 -9.59 19.88
CA SER A 397 21.74 -10.35 19.78
C SER A 397 21.83 -11.44 18.71
N LEU A 398 22.39 -11.15 17.54
CA LEU A 398 22.58 -12.13 16.47
C LEU A 398 23.61 -13.20 16.87
N GLU A 399 24.73 -12.82 17.53
CA GLU A 399 25.71 -13.77 18.06
C GLU A 399 25.13 -14.69 19.15
N LYS A 400 24.22 -14.17 19.99
CA LYS A 400 23.48 -14.96 20.96
C LYS A 400 22.63 -16.02 20.28
N LEU A 401 21.90 -15.65 19.21
CA LEU A 401 21.09 -16.58 18.44
C LEU A 401 21.91 -17.70 17.78
N LEU A 402 23.13 -17.41 17.32
CA LEU A 402 24.03 -18.46 16.81
C LEU A 402 24.43 -19.47 17.86
N LYS A 403 24.50 -19.08 19.14
CA LYS A 403 24.91 -19.96 20.27
C LYS A 403 23.73 -20.74 20.85
N GLU A 404 22.57 -20.10 20.96
CA GLU A 404 21.39 -20.64 21.65
C GLU A 404 20.38 -21.27 20.67
N GLY A 405 20.48 -20.98 19.37
CA GLY A 405 19.52 -21.33 18.33
C GLY A 405 18.34 -20.36 18.29
N ILE A 406 17.67 -20.30 17.16
CA ILE A 406 16.39 -19.58 17.00
C ILE A 406 15.27 -20.48 17.55
N ASN A 407 14.27 -19.87 18.17
CA ASN A 407 13.09 -20.61 18.62
C ASN A 407 12.38 -21.24 17.42
N LYS A 408 12.33 -22.58 17.40
CA LYS A 408 11.77 -23.36 16.29
C LYS A 408 10.27 -23.12 16.06
N ASP A 409 9.52 -22.87 17.13
CA ASP A 409 8.09 -22.56 17.01
C ASP A 409 7.88 -21.17 16.40
N THR A 410 8.76 -20.21 16.68
CA THR A 410 8.73 -18.90 16.01
C THR A 410 9.08 -19.01 14.52
N LEU A 411 10.02 -19.89 14.13
CA LEU A 411 10.30 -20.18 12.71
C LEU A 411 9.10 -20.86 12.04
N ARG A 412 8.47 -21.86 12.69
CA ARG A 412 7.24 -22.49 12.17
C ARG A 412 6.10 -21.49 12.01
N ALA A 413 5.92 -20.62 13.01
CA ALA A 413 4.94 -19.55 12.97
C ALA A 413 5.19 -18.62 11.78
N GLY A 414 6.42 -18.15 11.58
CA GLY A 414 6.79 -17.30 10.46
C GLY A 414 6.58 -17.95 9.09
N ILE A 415 6.92 -19.24 8.94
CA ILE A 415 6.69 -19.98 7.71
C ILE A 415 5.18 -20.11 7.45
N ASN A 416 4.39 -20.55 8.45
CA ASN A 416 2.96 -20.74 8.29
C ASN A 416 2.22 -19.42 8.03
N TYR A 417 2.58 -18.35 8.74
CA TYR A 417 2.01 -17.02 8.53
C TYR A 417 2.20 -16.54 7.08
N ASN A 418 3.41 -16.66 6.54
CA ASN A 418 3.71 -16.22 5.17
C ASN A 418 3.08 -17.14 4.12
N GLU A 419 3.15 -18.47 4.32
CA GLU A 419 2.50 -19.43 3.41
C GLU A 419 0.98 -19.28 3.38
N PHE A 420 0.34 -19.05 4.53
CA PHE A 420 -1.10 -18.82 4.59
C PHE A 420 -1.49 -17.58 3.76
N ARG A 421 -0.77 -16.46 3.94
CA ARG A 421 -1.00 -15.23 3.17
C ARG A 421 -0.78 -15.42 1.67
N TYR A 422 0.27 -16.14 1.30
CA TYR A 422 0.54 -16.48 -0.09
C TYR A 422 -0.61 -17.28 -0.73
N ARG A 423 -1.08 -18.33 -0.04
CA ARG A 423 -2.18 -19.20 -0.53
C ARG A 423 -3.53 -18.50 -0.54
N GLU A 424 -3.82 -17.68 0.46
CA GLU A 424 -5.05 -16.89 0.54
C GLU A 424 -5.10 -15.82 -0.56
N ALA A 425 -3.96 -15.20 -0.85
CA ALA A 425 -3.81 -14.11 -1.83
C ALA A 425 -4.88 -13.01 -1.67
N ASP A 426 -5.16 -12.64 -0.42
CA ASP A 426 -6.04 -11.53 -0.09
C ASP A 426 -5.23 -10.23 -0.01
N PHE A 427 -5.31 -9.43 -1.04
CA PHE A 427 -4.65 -8.12 -1.15
C PHE A 427 -5.62 -6.96 -0.84
N GLY A 428 -6.74 -7.24 -0.19
CA GLY A 428 -7.76 -6.25 0.15
C GLY A 428 -8.41 -5.64 -1.09
N ARG A 429 -8.23 -4.34 -1.30
CA ARG A 429 -8.78 -3.63 -2.47
C ARG A 429 -7.90 -3.67 -3.72
N TRP A 430 -6.70 -4.22 -3.64
CA TRP A 430 -5.80 -4.33 -4.79
C TRP A 430 -6.17 -5.55 -5.63
N PRO A 431 -6.32 -5.43 -6.96
CA PRO A 431 -6.56 -6.58 -7.82
C PRO A 431 -5.46 -7.64 -7.65
N LYS A 432 -5.86 -8.89 -7.52
CA LYS A 432 -4.93 -10.02 -7.33
C LYS A 432 -3.90 -10.10 -8.46
N GLY A 433 -4.35 -10.01 -9.70
CA GLY A 433 -3.47 -10.02 -10.87
C GLY A 433 -2.46 -8.87 -10.90
N LEU A 434 -2.83 -7.69 -10.38
CA LEU A 434 -1.89 -6.57 -10.25
C LEU A 434 -0.74 -6.90 -9.28
N MET A 435 -1.06 -7.49 -8.13
CA MET A 435 -0.03 -7.86 -7.15
C MET A 435 0.90 -8.93 -7.72
N TYR A 436 0.36 -9.93 -8.38
CA TYR A 436 1.16 -10.93 -9.09
C TYR A 436 2.07 -10.30 -10.17
N GLY A 437 1.55 -9.32 -10.92
CA GLY A 437 2.34 -8.60 -11.93
C GLY A 437 3.49 -7.80 -11.32
N ILE A 438 3.28 -7.15 -10.18
CA ILE A 438 4.33 -6.42 -9.45
C ILE A 438 5.39 -7.40 -8.90
N ASP A 439 4.95 -8.47 -8.25
CA ASP A 439 5.84 -9.48 -7.67
C ASP A 439 6.67 -10.20 -8.76
N MET A 440 6.07 -10.44 -9.92
CA MET A 440 6.75 -11.02 -11.07
C MET A 440 7.96 -10.19 -11.52
N LEU A 441 7.84 -8.86 -11.52
CA LEU A 441 8.92 -7.96 -11.90
C LEU A 441 10.11 -8.00 -10.94
N SER A 442 9.94 -8.47 -9.70
CA SER A 442 11.04 -8.65 -8.75
C SER A 442 12.03 -9.74 -9.14
N SER A 443 11.68 -10.60 -10.12
CA SER A 443 12.61 -11.57 -10.73
C SER A 443 12.79 -11.36 -12.24
N TRP A 444 11.69 -11.18 -12.96
CA TRP A 444 11.67 -11.09 -14.41
C TRP A 444 12.45 -9.87 -14.95
N LEU A 445 12.45 -8.75 -14.24
CA LEU A 445 13.20 -7.55 -14.61
C LEU A 445 14.71 -7.79 -14.72
N TYR A 446 15.24 -8.76 -13.95
CA TYR A 446 16.68 -9.06 -13.85
C TYR A 446 17.10 -10.33 -14.58
N ASP A 447 16.15 -11.25 -14.83
CA ASP A 447 16.35 -12.50 -15.57
C ASP A 447 15.11 -12.79 -16.43
N ASP A 448 15.26 -12.61 -17.74
CA ASP A 448 14.17 -12.80 -18.72
C ASP A 448 13.57 -14.23 -18.70
N ASN A 449 14.27 -15.21 -18.12
CA ASN A 449 13.80 -16.61 -18.01
C ASN A 449 13.03 -16.89 -16.70
N LYS A 450 12.80 -15.89 -15.85
CA LYS A 450 12.16 -16.08 -14.54
C LYS A 450 10.89 -15.25 -14.33
N PRO A 451 9.91 -15.22 -15.28
CA PRO A 451 8.71 -14.43 -15.11
C PRO A 451 7.78 -14.96 -14.01
N PHE A 452 7.65 -16.28 -13.86
CA PHE A 452 6.64 -16.89 -12.99
C PHE A 452 7.18 -17.39 -11.64
N LEU A 453 8.42 -17.04 -11.31
CA LEU A 453 9.12 -17.57 -10.15
C LEU A 453 8.38 -17.27 -8.83
N ASN A 454 7.85 -16.07 -8.68
CA ASN A 454 7.10 -15.64 -7.49
C ASN A 454 5.66 -16.20 -7.42
N MET A 455 5.21 -16.93 -8.44
CA MET A 455 3.88 -17.54 -8.50
C MET A 455 3.90 -19.05 -8.19
N GLN A 456 5.06 -19.61 -7.83
CA GLN A 456 5.28 -21.04 -7.54
C GLN A 456 6.22 -21.19 -6.35
N LEU A 457 5.71 -20.87 -5.15
CA LEU A 457 6.51 -20.86 -3.92
C LEU A 457 6.35 -22.12 -3.06
N GLY A 458 5.43 -23.05 -3.43
CA GLY A 458 5.11 -24.22 -2.66
C GLY A 458 6.32 -25.10 -2.32
N GLU A 459 7.20 -25.36 -3.31
CA GLU A 459 8.44 -26.12 -3.09
C GLU A 459 9.42 -25.42 -2.16
N ALA A 460 9.53 -24.09 -2.25
CA ALA A 460 10.41 -23.32 -1.38
C ALA A 460 9.89 -23.30 0.08
N TYR A 461 8.57 -23.21 0.28
CA TYR A 461 7.98 -23.36 1.62
C TYR A 461 8.19 -24.77 2.19
N ALA A 462 8.01 -25.82 1.37
CA ALA A 462 8.29 -27.19 1.80
C ALA A 462 9.75 -27.36 2.23
N PHE A 463 10.69 -26.83 1.45
CA PHE A 463 12.10 -26.81 1.81
C PHE A 463 12.34 -26.08 3.15
N LEU A 464 11.78 -24.89 3.36
CA LEU A 464 11.98 -24.15 4.61
C LEU A 464 11.41 -24.90 5.83
N LYS A 465 10.28 -25.60 5.70
CA LYS A 465 9.71 -26.44 6.77
C LYS A 465 10.69 -27.54 7.21
N GLU A 466 11.38 -28.17 6.26
CA GLU A 466 12.42 -29.17 6.57
C GLU A 466 13.63 -28.54 7.26
N GLN A 467 13.98 -27.30 6.88
CA GLN A 467 15.15 -26.60 7.43
C GLN A 467 14.96 -26.12 8.89
N VAL A 468 13.74 -26.07 9.42
CA VAL A 468 13.49 -25.68 10.82
C VAL A 468 14.25 -26.56 11.83
N GLU A 469 14.48 -27.84 11.50
CA GLU A 469 15.20 -28.78 12.38
C GLU A 469 16.72 -28.78 12.19
N SER A 470 17.24 -27.98 11.23
CA SER A 470 18.67 -27.80 10.96
C SER A 470 19.18 -26.45 11.53
N ASP A 471 20.44 -26.11 11.28
CA ASP A 471 21.04 -24.81 11.58
C ASP A 471 21.02 -23.86 10.36
N TYR A 472 20.18 -24.12 9.40
CA TYR A 472 20.12 -23.36 8.12
C TYR A 472 19.90 -21.87 8.35
N PHE A 473 18.94 -21.51 9.19
CA PHE A 473 18.61 -20.10 9.47
C PHE A 473 19.74 -19.38 10.23
N GLU A 474 20.39 -20.08 11.17
CA GLU A 474 21.56 -19.57 11.87
C GLU A 474 22.74 -19.35 10.93
N GLN A 475 22.96 -20.22 9.97
CA GLN A 475 24.00 -20.06 8.94
C GLN A 475 23.72 -18.83 8.05
N LEU A 476 22.44 -18.56 7.72
CA LEU A 476 22.06 -17.35 6.97
C LEU A 476 22.34 -16.08 7.79
N ILE A 477 21.97 -16.06 9.07
CA ILE A 477 22.28 -14.94 9.98
C ILE A 477 23.81 -14.70 10.01
N LYS A 478 24.58 -15.76 10.20
CA LYS A 478 26.04 -15.65 10.23
C LYS A 478 26.58 -15.05 8.94
N LYS A 479 26.21 -15.64 7.81
CA LYS A 479 26.74 -15.28 6.49
C LYS A 479 26.33 -13.87 6.04
N TYR A 480 25.05 -13.49 6.23
CA TYR A 480 24.50 -12.30 5.62
C TYR A 480 24.30 -11.10 6.55
N LEU A 481 24.28 -11.32 7.88
CA LEU A 481 24.08 -10.24 8.84
C LEU A 481 25.32 -9.99 9.73
N LEU A 482 26.08 -11.03 10.12
CA LEU A 482 27.25 -10.86 10.99
C LEU A 482 28.57 -10.75 10.22
N ASP A 483 28.84 -11.68 9.31
CA ASP A 483 30.08 -11.74 8.54
C ASP A 483 30.03 -10.84 7.28
N ASN A 484 28.88 -10.28 6.95
CA ASN A 484 28.66 -9.46 5.77
C ASN A 484 29.12 -8.01 6.01
N VAL A 485 30.17 -7.60 5.31
CA VAL A 485 30.64 -6.19 5.32
C VAL A 485 29.92 -5.30 4.31
N HIS A 486 29.15 -5.87 3.37
CA HIS A 486 28.28 -5.09 2.49
C HIS A 486 27.04 -4.64 3.28
N SER A 487 27.26 -3.69 4.16
CA SER A 487 26.32 -3.16 5.13
C SER A 487 26.54 -1.66 5.33
N SER A 488 25.54 -0.97 5.84
CA SER A 488 25.64 0.46 6.13
C SER A 488 24.91 0.82 7.43
N VAL A 489 25.36 1.90 8.07
CA VAL A 489 24.64 2.58 9.15
C VAL A 489 24.16 3.93 8.64
N VAL A 490 22.88 4.19 8.79
CA VAL A 490 22.25 5.46 8.44
C VAL A 490 21.80 6.17 9.71
N VAL A 491 22.16 7.45 9.84
CA VAL A 491 21.79 8.31 10.95
C VAL A 491 21.02 9.51 10.40
N LEU A 492 19.72 9.57 10.64
CA LEU A 492 18.89 10.71 10.25
C LEU A 492 18.56 11.55 11.49
N LYS A 493 19.15 12.74 11.58
CA LYS A 493 19.07 13.65 12.72
C LYS A 493 17.96 14.69 12.57
N PRO A 494 17.28 15.09 13.63
CA PRO A 494 16.38 16.23 13.60
C PRO A 494 17.20 17.53 13.58
N GLU A 495 16.75 18.50 12.77
CA GLU A 495 17.26 19.89 12.76
C GLU A 495 16.07 20.88 12.84
N VAL A 496 16.08 21.75 13.84
CA VAL A 496 15.02 22.75 13.99
C VAL A 496 15.06 23.73 12.83
N GLY A 497 13.91 23.89 12.15
CA GLY A 497 13.77 24.85 11.05
C GLY A 497 14.53 24.49 9.76
N TYR A 498 14.96 23.23 9.57
CA TYR A 498 15.71 22.79 8.38
C TYR A 498 14.94 23.09 7.08
N THR A 499 13.62 22.86 7.06
CA THR A 499 12.77 23.21 5.90
C THR A 499 12.87 24.69 5.55
N ALA A 500 12.70 25.57 6.54
CA ALA A 500 12.76 27.02 6.32
C ALA A 500 14.15 27.46 5.80
N LYS A 501 15.21 26.81 6.27
CA LYS A 501 16.59 27.03 5.81
C LYS A 501 16.77 26.67 4.33
N ILE A 502 16.23 25.51 3.90
CA ILE A 502 16.27 25.08 2.48
C ILE A 502 15.44 26.03 1.61
N GLU A 503 14.26 26.42 2.07
CA GLU A 503 13.39 27.36 1.34
C GLU A 503 14.04 28.73 1.21
N ALA A 504 14.65 29.25 2.26
CA ALA A 504 15.37 30.51 2.21
C ALA A 504 16.58 30.46 1.24
N ALA A 505 17.36 29.37 1.28
CA ALA A 505 18.48 29.17 0.36
C ALA A 505 18.02 29.06 -1.11
N THR A 506 16.88 28.41 -1.36
CA THR A 506 16.29 28.32 -2.69
C THR A 506 15.80 29.69 -3.16
N ALA A 507 15.13 30.43 -2.30
CA ALA A 507 14.68 31.80 -2.61
C ALA A 507 15.87 32.75 -2.90
N GLU A 508 16.95 32.66 -2.14
CA GLU A 508 18.18 33.45 -2.37
C GLU A 508 18.82 33.08 -3.73
N LYS A 509 18.97 31.75 -4.02
CA LYS A 509 19.46 31.26 -5.32
C LYS A 509 18.65 31.85 -6.49
N LEU A 510 17.33 31.83 -6.37
CA LEU A 510 16.42 32.32 -7.41
C LEU A 510 16.47 33.86 -7.55
N GLU A 511 16.58 34.58 -6.43
CA GLU A 511 16.72 36.03 -6.46
C GLU A 511 18.08 36.47 -7.07
N GLU A 512 19.16 35.75 -6.78
CA GLU A 512 20.45 35.97 -7.42
C GLU A 512 20.39 35.67 -8.91
N TYR A 513 19.78 34.56 -9.30
CA TYR A 513 19.58 34.22 -10.72
C TYR A 513 18.74 35.30 -11.41
N LYS A 514 17.65 35.75 -10.81
CA LYS A 514 16.78 36.81 -11.33
C LYS A 514 17.58 38.11 -11.60
N LYS A 515 18.52 38.47 -10.75
CA LYS A 515 19.39 39.67 -10.93
C LYS A 515 20.31 39.54 -12.14
N THR A 516 20.62 38.36 -12.60
CA THR A 516 21.47 38.15 -13.79
C THR A 516 20.70 38.32 -15.10
N LEU A 517 19.36 38.32 -15.05
CA LEU A 517 18.50 38.36 -16.23
C LEU A 517 18.29 39.79 -16.73
N THR A 518 18.26 39.97 -18.05
CA THR A 518 17.85 41.21 -18.67
C THR A 518 16.36 41.48 -18.52
N LYS A 519 15.93 42.70 -18.78
CA LYS A 519 14.49 43.05 -18.74
C LYS A 519 13.68 42.21 -19.73
N GLU A 520 14.25 41.92 -20.89
CA GLU A 520 13.64 41.12 -21.95
C GLU A 520 13.50 39.67 -21.50
N GLN A 521 14.51 39.11 -20.79
CA GLN A 521 14.46 37.76 -20.26
C GLN A 521 13.44 37.64 -19.12
N LEU A 522 13.35 38.63 -18.23
CA LEU A 522 12.33 38.69 -17.19
C LEU A 522 10.92 38.76 -17.79
N GLN A 523 10.73 39.59 -18.83
CA GLN A 523 9.45 39.66 -19.51
C GLN A 523 9.11 38.31 -20.19
N ALA A 524 10.08 37.63 -20.79
CA ALA A 524 9.89 36.31 -21.38
C ALA A 524 9.43 35.28 -20.33
N LEU A 525 10.00 35.30 -19.10
CA LEU A 525 9.54 34.40 -18.01
C LEU A 525 8.10 34.71 -17.57
N VAL A 526 7.72 36.00 -17.53
CA VAL A 526 6.33 36.38 -17.23
C VAL A 526 5.38 35.91 -18.32
N ASP A 527 5.78 36.08 -19.58
CA ASP A 527 4.98 35.64 -20.74
C ASP A 527 4.88 34.10 -20.80
N ASP A 528 5.95 33.35 -20.52
CA ASP A 528 5.97 31.90 -20.38
C ASP A 528 5.03 31.41 -19.25
N THR A 529 5.10 32.04 -18.08
CA THR A 529 4.20 31.74 -16.96
C THR A 529 2.73 31.95 -17.35
N ARG A 530 2.44 33.06 -18.08
CA ARG A 530 1.09 33.34 -18.55
C ARG A 530 0.66 32.31 -19.59
N ALA A 531 1.49 32.00 -20.59
CA ALA A 531 1.21 31.04 -21.63
C ALA A 531 0.94 29.64 -21.07
N LEU A 532 1.68 29.23 -20.04
CA LEU A 532 1.42 27.95 -19.36
C LEU A 532 0.07 27.97 -18.63
N LYS A 533 -0.30 29.05 -17.94
CA LYS A 533 -1.61 29.19 -17.28
C LYS A 533 -2.76 29.24 -18.29
N ASP A 534 -2.56 29.89 -19.43
CA ASP A 534 -3.51 29.87 -20.53
C ASP A 534 -3.70 28.45 -21.09
N TYR A 535 -2.59 27.73 -21.36
CA TYR A 535 -2.61 26.34 -21.78
C TYR A 535 -3.38 25.45 -20.77
N GLN A 536 -3.08 25.56 -19.48
CA GLN A 536 -3.77 24.81 -18.43
C GLN A 536 -5.27 25.14 -18.32
N SER A 537 -5.66 26.37 -18.71
CA SER A 537 -7.04 26.85 -18.60
C SER A 537 -7.89 26.53 -19.81
N GLU A 538 -7.26 26.32 -20.97
CA GLU A 538 -7.94 26.00 -22.21
C GLU A 538 -8.47 24.55 -22.17
N PRO A 539 -9.77 24.32 -22.32
CA PRO A 539 -10.33 22.98 -22.34
C PRO A 539 -9.92 22.21 -23.62
N SER A 540 -9.86 20.88 -23.52
CA SER A 540 -9.74 20.05 -24.71
C SER A 540 -10.93 20.27 -25.65
N THR A 541 -10.68 20.21 -26.96
CA THR A 541 -11.73 20.35 -27.97
C THR A 541 -12.71 19.17 -27.89
N LYS A 542 -13.87 19.34 -28.48
CA LYS A 542 -14.87 18.27 -28.54
C LYS A 542 -14.35 17.04 -29.29
N GLU A 543 -13.62 17.27 -30.38
CA GLU A 543 -13.03 16.24 -31.23
C GLU A 543 -11.95 15.45 -30.45
N GLU A 544 -11.12 16.14 -29.66
CA GLU A 544 -10.13 15.50 -28.78
C GLU A 544 -10.80 14.63 -27.70
N LEU A 545 -11.88 15.11 -27.09
CA LEU A 545 -12.62 14.35 -26.07
C LEU A 545 -13.37 13.16 -26.68
N GLU A 546 -13.95 13.30 -27.87
CA GLU A 546 -14.66 12.22 -28.57
C GLU A 546 -13.70 11.13 -29.09
N SER A 547 -12.39 11.37 -29.16
CA SER A 547 -11.41 10.33 -29.50
C SER A 547 -11.27 9.29 -28.39
N ILE A 548 -11.53 9.63 -27.12
CA ILE A 548 -11.35 8.75 -25.99
C ILE A 548 -12.43 7.66 -25.98
N PRO A 549 -12.06 6.36 -25.92
CA PRO A 549 -13.04 5.28 -25.97
C PRO A 549 -13.73 5.13 -24.60
N LEU A 550 -14.94 5.64 -24.51
CA LEU A 550 -15.77 5.52 -23.31
C LEU A 550 -16.76 4.37 -23.44
N LEU A 551 -17.16 3.81 -22.29
CA LEU A 551 -18.22 2.81 -22.21
C LEU A 551 -19.56 3.39 -22.68
N ARG A 552 -20.29 2.58 -23.45
CA ARG A 552 -21.69 2.85 -23.81
C ARG A 552 -22.59 2.29 -22.71
N ARG A 553 -23.83 2.78 -22.67
CA ARG A 553 -24.81 2.32 -21.69
C ARG A 553 -25.08 0.81 -21.77
N GLU A 554 -24.97 0.24 -22.96
CA GLU A 554 -25.16 -1.19 -23.25
C GLU A 554 -24.03 -2.05 -22.66
N ASP A 555 -22.82 -1.49 -22.55
CA ASP A 555 -21.63 -2.18 -22.02
C ASP A 555 -21.69 -2.32 -20.49
N ILE A 556 -22.59 -1.59 -19.82
CA ILE A 556 -22.72 -1.60 -18.35
C ILE A 556 -23.67 -2.71 -17.93
N GLY A 557 -23.19 -3.60 -17.05
CA GLY A 557 -24.01 -4.65 -16.46
C GLY A 557 -25.17 -4.10 -15.64
N ARG A 558 -26.36 -4.69 -15.78
CA ARG A 558 -27.58 -4.25 -15.10
C ARG A 558 -27.88 -4.97 -13.81
N LYS A 559 -27.15 -6.05 -13.51
CA LYS A 559 -27.34 -6.84 -12.29
C LYS A 559 -26.50 -6.28 -11.16
N ALA A 560 -27.13 -6.04 -10.01
CA ALA A 560 -26.37 -5.77 -8.79
C ALA A 560 -25.60 -7.02 -8.36
N ALA A 561 -24.46 -6.80 -7.69
CA ALA A 561 -23.72 -7.90 -7.08
C ALA A 561 -24.61 -8.65 -6.07
N THR A 562 -24.54 -9.97 -6.09
CA THR A 562 -25.30 -10.82 -5.15
C THR A 562 -24.71 -10.69 -3.76
N ILE A 563 -25.57 -10.42 -2.78
CA ILE A 563 -25.19 -10.40 -1.37
C ILE A 563 -25.58 -11.77 -0.76
N TYR A 564 -24.60 -12.57 -0.41
CA TYR A 564 -24.79 -13.91 0.16
C TYR A 564 -24.95 -13.83 1.67
N ASN A 565 -26.10 -13.36 2.17
CA ASN A 565 -26.41 -13.23 3.59
C ASN A 565 -27.57 -14.13 3.99
N THR A 566 -27.33 -15.08 4.89
CA THR A 566 -28.39 -15.87 5.54
C THR A 566 -28.36 -15.58 7.03
N GLU A 567 -29.45 -15.02 7.56
CA GLU A 567 -29.61 -14.77 8.99
C GLU A 567 -30.01 -16.07 9.71
N LYS A 568 -29.25 -16.42 10.74
CA LYS A 568 -29.45 -17.56 11.62
C LYS A 568 -29.41 -17.06 13.07
N SER A 569 -29.81 -17.93 14.02
CA SER A 569 -29.72 -17.64 15.45
C SER A 569 -29.13 -18.83 16.18
N ILE A 570 -28.12 -18.57 17.03
CA ILE A 570 -27.54 -19.59 17.92
C ILE A 570 -27.61 -19.03 19.35
N GLU A 571 -28.27 -19.73 20.26
CA GLU A 571 -28.47 -19.32 21.65
C GLU A 571 -29.04 -17.87 21.83
N GLY A 572 -29.90 -17.46 20.88
CA GLY A 572 -30.48 -16.10 20.88
C GLY A 572 -29.56 -15.01 20.30
N VAL A 573 -28.32 -15.33 19.91
CA VAL A 573 -27.39 -14.43 19.23
C VAL A 573 -27.60 -14.48 17.73
N LYS A 574 -27.63 -13.32 17.07
CA LYS A 574 -27.75 -13.21 15.61
C LYS A 574 -26.46 -13.68 14.97
N VAL A 575 -26.58 -14.63 14.03
CA VAL A 575 -25.48 -15.13 13.19
C VAL A 575 -25.78 -14.82 11.72
N ILE A 576 -24.87 -14.17 11.04
CA ILE A 576 -24.97 -13.91 9.60
C ILE A 576 -23.99 -14.86 8.90
N HIS A 577 -24.53 -15.80 8.16
CA HIS A 577 -23.75 -16.74 7.34
C HIS A 577 -23.67 -16.23 5.91
N HIS A 578 -22.44 -16.07 5.42
CA HIS A 578 -22.13 -15.72 4.03
C HIS A 578 -21.69 -17.02 3.31
N ASN A 579 -22.61 -17.64 2.58
CA ASN A 579 -22.33 -18.92 1.89
C ASN A 579 -21.54 -18.65 0.60
N ILE A 580 -20.23 -18.70 0.71
CA ILE A 580 -19.28 -18.47 -0.38
C ILE A 580 -18.21 -19.55 -0.34
N ASN A 581 -17.75 -20.02 -1.50
CA ASN A 581 -16.59 -20.92 -1.57
C ASN A 581 -15.33 -20.12 -1.15
N THR A 582 -14.66 -20.60 -0.12
CA THR A 582 -13.47 -19.96 0.48
C THR A 582 -12.25 -20.88 0.45
N ASN A 583 -12.24 -21.88 -0.43
CA ASN A 583 -11.14 -22.85 -0.55
C ASN A 583 -10.73 -23.51 0.78
N GLY A 584 -11.72 -23.81 1.64
CA GLY A 584 -11.49 -24.48 2.92
C GLY A 584 -11.01 -23.57 4.06
N ILE A 585 -11.13 -22.26 3.91
CA ILE A 585 -10.87 -21.27 4.97
C ILE A 585 -12.18 -20.80 5.57
N GLY A 586 -12.31 -20.81 6.90
CA GLY A 586 -13.40 -20.18 7.62
C GLY A 586 -13.03 -18.81 8.14
N TYR A 587 -13.84 -17.77 7.86
CA TYR A 587 -13.64 -16.41 8.35
C TYR A 587 -14.69 -16.09 9.41
N LEU A 588 -14.27 -15.93 10.65
CA LEU A 588 -15.12 -15.62 11.81
C LEU A 588 -14.91 -14.18 12.25
N LYS A 589 -16.02 -13.44 12.40
CA LYS A 589 -16.02 -12.10 12.98
C LYS A 589 -17.06 -12.02 14.10
N LEU A 590 -16.59 -11.69 15.28
CA LEU A 590 -17.40 -11.40 16.46
C LEU A 590 -17.48 -9.87 16.59
N SER A 591 -18.67 -9.30 16.47
CA SER A 591 -18.90 -7.86 16.50
C SER A 591 -19.67 -7.48 17.77
N PHE A 592 -18.95 -6.94 18.76
CA PHE A 592 -19.51 -6.52 20.04
C PHE A 592 -19.87 -5.03 20.02
N ASN A 593 -21.15 -4.70 20.15
CA ASN A 593 -21.60 -3.32 20.25
C ASN A 593 -21.09 -2.67 21.53
N ILE A 594 -20.59 -1.42 21.43
CA ILE A 594 -20.09 -0.66 22.59
C ILE A 594 -21.06 0.43 23.08
N ASP A 595 -22.32 0.37 22.73
CA ASP A 595 -23.33 1.35 23.19
C ASP A 595 -23.53 1.36 24.70
N LYS A 596 -23.09 0.30 25.37
CA LYS A 596 -23.15 0.15 26.84
C LYS A 596 -21.90 0.60 27.57
N VAL A 597 -20.80 0.83 26.83
CA VAL A 597 -19.53 1.31 27.39
C VAL A 597 -19.62 2.81 27.70
N GLU A 598 -19.29 3.23 28.92
CA GLU A 598 -19.29 4.63 29.32
C GLU A 598 -18.27 5.49 28.56
N ASP A 599 -18.52 6.80 28.40
CA ASP A 599 -17.70 7.70 27.62
C ASP A 599 -16.23 7.77 28.09
N GLU A 600 -16.02 7.68 29.42
CA GLU A 600 -14.65 7.68 30.00
C GLU A 600 -13.86 6.42 29.67
N LEU A 601 -14.54 5.33 29.29
CA LEU A 601 -13.88 4.08 28.88
C LEU A 601 -13.60 3.99 27.37
N LEU A 602 -14.05 4.95 26.55
CA LEU A 602 -13.81 4.92 25.11
C LEU A 602 -12.31 4.83 24.72
N PRO A 603 -11.36 5.55 25.38
CA PRO A 603 -9.93 5.36 25.09
C PRO A 603 -9.43 3.93 25.40
N TYR A 604 -10.01 3.27 26.41
CA TYR A 604 -9.69 1.89 26.76
C TYR A 604 -10.19 0.89 25.72
N VAL A 605 -11.32 1.17 25.05
CA VAL A 605 -11.72 0.39 23.86
C VAL A 605 -10.64 0.43 22.79
N GLY A 606 -10.06 1.62 22.55
CA GLY A 606 -8.93 1.78 21.66
C GLY A 606 -7.69 0.98 22.11
N LEU A 607 -7.35 1.07 23.39
CA LEU A 607 -6.21 0.37 23.99
C LEU A 607 -6.39 -1.16 23.93
N LEU A 608 -7.59 -1.67 24.20
CA LEU A 608 -7.91 -3.10 24.06
C LEU A 608 -7.62 -3.62 22.66
N THR A 609 -7.89 -2.85 21.60
CA THR A 609 -7.57 -3.27 20.23
C THR A 609 -6.07 -3.42 19.96
N LYS A 610 -5.21 -2.96 20.86
CA LYS A 610 -3.75 -3.03 20.76
C LYS A 610 -3.14 -4.05 21.72
N VAL A 611 -3.80 -4.25 22.84
CA VAL A 611 -3.32 -5.12 23.93
C VAL A 611 -3.77 -6.58 23.70
N LEU A 612 -5.03 -6.80 23.30
CA LEU A 612 -5.55 -8.14 23.05
C LEU A 612 -4.76 -8.85 21.96
N GLY A 613 -4.28 -10.07 22.27
CA GLY A 613 -3.41 -10.86 21.42
C GLY A 613 -1.94 -10.39 21.38
N SER A 614 -1.59 -9.26 22.03
CA SER A 614 -0.22 -8.73 22.08
C SER A 614 0.41 -8.76 23.47
N ILE A 615 -0.35 -9.15 24.47
CA ILE A 615 0.07 -9.41 25.86
C ILE A 615 -0.27 -10.85 26.23
N GLY A 616 0.30 -11.39 27.28
CA GLY A 616 0.05 -12.76 27.72
C GLY A 616 -1.38 -12.99 28.24
N THR A 617 -1.74 -14.27 28.34
CA THR A 617 -2.97 -14.75 28.96
C THR A 617 -2.64 -15.63 30.17
N GLU A 618 -3.65 -16.13 30.86
CA GLU A 618 -3.45 -17.08 31.97
C GLU A 618 -2.71 -18.36 31.53
N LYS A 619 -2.88 -18.77 30.26
CA LYS A 619 -2.32 -20.02 29.70
C LYS A 619 -1.01 -19.79 28.92
N TYR A 620 -0.84 -18.64 28.29
CA TYR A 620 0.27 -18.38 27.37
C TYR A 620 1.01 -17.08 27.74
N SER A 621 2.35 -17.10 27.71
CA SER A 621 3.11 -15.87 27.57
C SER A 621 2.77 -15.19 26.25
N PHE A 622 3.07 -13.90 26.08
CA PHE A 622 2.76 -13.19 24.84
C PHE A 622 3.48 -13.76 23.60
N VAL A 623 4.66 -14.35 23.77
CA VAL A 623 5.39 -15.05 22.70
C VAL A 623 4.72 -16.36 22.31
N GLU A 624 4.37 -17.19 23.30
CA GLU A 624 3.68 -18.47 23.06
C GLU A 624 2.30 -18.24 22.44
N LEU A 625 1.58 -17.20 22.87
CA LEU A 625 0.28 -16.84 22.30
C LEU A 625 0.41 -16.47 20.82
N SER A 626 1.37 -15.61 20.48
CA SER A 626 1.62 -15.23 19.08
C SER A 626 1.98 -16.44 18.24
N ASN A 627 2.90 -17.28 18.71
CA ASN A 627 3.28 -18.49 17.99
C ASN A 627 2.06 -19.43 17.79
N ALA A 628 1.23 -19.62 18.83
CA ALA A 628 0.02 -20.44 18.74
C ALA A 628 -0.99 -19.88 17.70
N MET A 629 -1.19 -18.56 17.65
CA MET A 629 -2.02 -17.91 16.64
C MET A 629 -1.48 -18.16 15.23
N ASP A 630 -0.19 -17.89 14.99
CA ASP A 630 0.40 -17.93 13.66
C ASP A 630 0.65 -19.37 13.15
N ILE A 631 0.82 -20.35 14.06
CA ILE A 631 0.94 -21.76 13.68
C ILE A 631 -0.43 -22.36 13.31
N ARG A 632 -1.51 -21.98 13.99
CA ARG A 632 -2.80 -22.66 13.90
C ARG A 632 -3.91 -21.85 13.23
N THR A 633 -3.65 -20.58 12.88
CA THR A 633 -4.66 -19.71 12.27
C THR A 633 -4.04 -18.88 11.15
N GLY A 634 -4.87 -18.26 10.33
CA GLY A 634 -4.47 -17.20 9.40
C GLY A 634 -4.38 -15.82 10.05
N GLY A 635 -4.41 -15.77 11.38
CA GLY A 635 -4.35 -14.58 12.22
C GLY A 635 -5.66 -14.27 12.95
N ILE A 636 -5.51 -13.67 14.13
CA ILE A 636 -6.61 -13.11 14.93
C ILE A 636 -6.31 -11.63 15.11
N SER A 637 -7.30 -10.78 14.88
CA SER A 637 -7.14 -9.33 14.95
C SER A 637 -8.27 -8.65 15.70
N PHE A 638 -7.97 -7.52 16.33
CA PHE A 638 -8.87 -6.71 17.13
C PHE A 638 -8.94 -5.30 16.55
N GLY A 639 -10.15 -4.81 16.35
CA GLY A 639 -10.35 -3.48 15.79
C GLY A 639 -11.66 -2.86 16.29
N SER A 640 -11.78 -1.54 16.17
CA SER A 640 -13.04 -0.86 16.45
C SER A 640 -13.52 -0.09 15.23
N ALA A 641 -14.81 -0.16 14.94
CA ALA A 641 -15.39 0.50 13.78
C ALA A 641 -16.82 0.95 14.04
N GLY A 642 -17.17 2.10 13.48
CA GLY A 642 -18.52 2.62 13.44
C GLY A 642 -19.20 2.31 12.10
N THR A 643 -20.44 1.84 12.15
CA THR A 643 -21.31 1.65 10.99
C THR A 643 -22.56 2.51 11.18
N THR A 644 -22.88 3.34 10.19
CA THR A 644 -24.10 4.14 10.18
C THR A 644 -25.19 3.38 9.43
N PHE A 645 -26.41 3.40 9.91
CA PHE A 645 -27.52 2.76 9.23
C PHE A 645 -27.93 3.52 7.96
N VAL A 646 -28.49 2.80 6.98
CA VAL A 646 -28.93 3.36 5.69
C VAL A 646 -29.91 4.52 5.89
N LYS A 647 -30.80 4.40 6.89
CA LYS A 647 -31.69 5.49 7.30
C LYS A 647 -31.04 6.26 8.44
N PRO A 648 -30.61 7.53 8.25
CA PRO A 648 -29.91 8.31 9.26
C PRO A 648 -30.65 8.39 10.60
N ALA A 649 -32.00 8.41 10.58
CA ALA A 649 -32.85 8.41 11.77
C ALA A 649 -32.69 7.15 12.65
N GLN A 650 -32.12 6.05 12.13
CA GLN A 650 -31.82 4.84 12.90
C GLN A 650 -30.48 4.93 13.65
N GLY A 651 -29.71 6.00 13.45
CA GLY A 651 -28.47 6.23 14.14
C GLY A 651 -27.28 5.46 13.57
N TYR A 652 -26.41 5.04 14.46
CA TYR A 652 -25.17 4.31 14.15
C TYR A 652 -24.97 3.17 15.15
N ARG A 653 -24.14 2.21 14.77
CA ARG A 653 -23.56 1.21 15.66
C ARG A 653 -22.05 1.39 15.69
N TYR A 654 -21.45 1.40 16.86
CA TYR A 654 -19.99 1.34 17.00
C TYR A 654 -19.63 0.04 17.73
N ALA A 655 -18.67 -0.72 17.21
CA ALA A 655 -18.35 -2.03 17.73
C ALA A 655 -16.85 -2.26 17.89
N LEU A 656 -16.47 -3.04 18.89
CA LEU A 656 -15.18 -3.74 18.91
C LEU A 656 -15.39 -5.07 18.16
N ASN A 657 -14.54 -5.32 17.19
CA ASN A 657 -14.57 -6.52 16.36
C ASN A 657 -13.37 -7.41 16.70
N VAL A 658 -13.66 -8.68 16.93
CA VAL A 658 -12.66 -9.77 16.99
C VAL A 658 -12.81 -10.55 15.71
N THR A 659 -11.77 -10.58 14.88
CA THR A 659 -11.80 -11.21 13.56
C THR A 659 -10.69 -12.25 13.49
N GLY A 660 -11.02 -13.46 13.03
CA GLY A 660 -10.02 -14.50 12.83
C GLY A 660 -10.38 -15.39 11.65
N LYS A 661 -9.39 -16.09 11.13
CA LYS A 661 -9.53 -17.01 10.02
C LYS A 661 -8.65 -18.23 10.22
N ALA A 662 -9.09 -19.39 9.77
CA ALA A 662 -8.33 -20.62 9.82
C ALA A 662 -8.79 -21.60 8.75
N LEU A 663 -7.95 -22.58 8.43
CA LEU A 663 -8.36 -23.73 7.64
C LEU A 663 -9.45 -24.54 8.38
N TYR A 664 -10.29 -25.24 7.66
CA TYR A 664 -11.39 -26.03 8.27
C TYR A 664 -10.91 -27.04 9.32
N GLY A 665 -9.68 -27.55 9.21
CA GLY A 665 -9.08 -28.43 10.21
C GLY A 665 -8.71 -27.75 11.52
N ASP A 666 -8.54 -26.43 11.53
CA ASP A 666 -8.05 -25.64 12.67
C ASP A 666 -9.11 -24.69 13.26
N LEU A 667 -10.38 -24.80 12.83
CA LEU A 667 -11.47 -23.94 13.32
C LEU A 667 -11.67 -24.03 14.85
N ALA A 668 -11.48 -25.21 15.43
CA ALA A 668 -11.55 -25.38 16.88
C ALA A 668 -10.44 -24.61 17.61
N ALA A 669 -9.21 -24.65 17.08
CA ALA A 669 -8.10 -23.87 17.63
C ALA A 669 -8.33 -22.36 17.52
N LEU A 670 -8.93 -21.90 16.41
CA LEU A 670 -9.29 -20.50 16.23
C LEU A 670 -10.25 -20.02 17.34
N THR A 671 -11.32 -20.77 17.60
CA THR A 671 -12.30 -20.39 18.63
C THR A 671 -11.74 -20.52 20.05
N GLU A 672 -10.89 -21.53 20.33
CA GLU A 672 -10.18 -21.66 21.61
C GLU A 672 -9.27 -20.45 21.88
N LEU A 673 -8.47 -20.03 20.89
CA LEU A 673 -7.57 -18.88 21.01
C LEU A 673 -8.34 -17.56 21.14
N MET A 674 -9.45 -17.38 20.42
CA MET A 674 -10.30 -16.21 20.58
C MET A 674 -10.89 -16.10 21.98
N ASP A 675 -11.37 -17.22 22.53
CA ASP A 675 -11.88 -17.28 23.90
C ASP A 675 -10.81 -16.95 24.94
N GLU A 676 -9.63 -17.59 24.82
CA GLU A 676 -8.49 -17.36 25.69
C GLU A 676 -8.09 -15.87 25.71
N ILE A 677 -8.03 -15.22 24.56
CA ILE A 677 -7.67 -13.80 24.47
C ILE A 677 -8.76 -12.91 25.04
N MET A 678 -10.04 -13.18 24.76
CA MET A 678 -11.14 -12.32 25.23
C MET A 678 -11.36 -12.41 26.74
N ASN A 679 -11.27 -13.62 27.32
CA ASN A 679 -11.70 -13.88 28.68
C ASN A 679 -10.55 -14.05 29.69
N HIS A 680 -9.32 -14.33 29.22
CA HIS A 680 -8.19 -14.72 30.08
C HIS A 680 -6.93 -13.85 29.89
N THR A 681 -7.04 -12.69 29.22
CA THR A 681 -5.91 -11.76 29.06
C THR A 681 -5.45 -11.19 30.40
N VAL A 682 -4.13 -11.20 30.65
CA VAL A 682 -3.48 -10.67 31.85
C VAL A 682 -3.07 -9.22 31.61
N TYR A 683 -3.82 -8.26 32.17
CA TYR A 683 -3.64 -6.82 31.90
C TYR A 683 -2.56 -6.15 32.74
N ASP A 684 -1.99 -6.80 33.74
CA ASP A 684 -1.01 -6.27 34.71
C ASP A 684 0.45 -6.63 34.43
N ASP A 685 0.74 -7.15 33.22
CA ASP A 685 2.11 -7.16 32.69
C ASP A 685 2.50 -5.72 32.31
N TYR A 686 2.87 -4.93 33.30
CA TYR A 686 3.15 -3.50 33.16
C TYR A 686 4.32 -3.21 32.23
N LYS A 687 5.33 -4.11 32.18
CA LYS A 687 6.46 -3.95 31.26
C LYS A 687 5.96 -4.01 29.81
N ARG A 688 5.23 -5.06 29.46
CA ARG A 688 4.72 -5.25 28.11
C ARG A 688 3.67 -4.21 27.75
N LEU A 689 2.81 -3.82 28.68
CA LEU A 689 1.83 -2.77 28.47
C LEU A 689 2.49 -1.42 28.12
N LYS A 690 3.58 -1.04 28.80
CA LYS A 690 4.34 0.19 28.51
C LYS A 690 4.94 0.16 27.10
N GLU A 691 5.50 -0.98 26.70
CA GLU A 691 6.03 -1.20 25.36
C GLU A 691 4.93 -1.00 24.29
N ILE A 692 3.77 -1.66 24.44
CA ILE A 692 2.65 -1.56 23.51
C ILE A 692 2.14 -0.12 23.38
N ILE A 693 2.06 0.62 24.50
CA ILE A 693 1.63 2.04 24.51
C ILE A 693 2.66 2.89 23.75
N GLY A 694 3.96 2.68 24.00
CA GLY A 694 5.03 3.42 23.32
C GLY A 694 5.06 3.18 21.80
N GLU A 695 5.01 1.92 21.38
CA GLU A 695 4.95 1.50 19.98
C GLU A 695 3.71 2.08 19.27
N THR A 696 2.55 1.97 19.92
CA THR A 696 1.28 2.49 19.34
C THR A 696 1.34 4.00 19.18
N LYS A 697 1.83 4.72 20.19
CA LYS A 697 2.00 6.18 20.16
C LYS A 697 2.91 6.61 19.01
N ALA A 698 4.10 6.01 18.91
CA ALA A 698 5.10 6.31 17.88
C ALA A 698 4.54 6.06 16.47
N GLY A 699 3.92 4.90 16.24
CA GLY A 699 3.31 4.55 14.98
C GLY A 699 2.13 5.48 14.59
N MET A 700 1.34 5.97 15.57
CA MET A 700 0.30 6.95 15.31
C MET A 700 0.88 8.31 14.93
N GLN A 701 1.95 8.76 15.59
CA GLN A 701 2.62 10.02 15.30
C GLN A 701 3.14 10.02 13.85
N MET A 702 3.85 8.97 13.44
CA MET A 702 4.36 8.83 12.07
C MET A 702 3.23 8.88 11.02
N ARG A 703 2.14 8.15 11.26
CA ARG A 703 0.99 8.16 10.34
C ARG A 703 0.34 9.53 10.24
N MET A 704 0.15 10.25 11.35
CA MET A 704 -0.47 11.57 11.35
C MET A 704 0.35 12.59 10.54
N GLN A 705 1.68 12.50 10.55
CA GLN A 705 2.56 13.35 9.74
C GLN A 705 2.41 13.07 8.23
N GLY A 706 2.24 11.80 7.85
CA GLY A 706 2.09 11.39 6.44
C GLY A 706 0.69 11.55 5.85
N THR A 707 -0.37 11.75 6.67
CA THR A 707 -1.77 11.76 6.23
C THR A 707 -2.56 12.94 6.77
N GLY A 708 -2.02 14.15 6.64
CA GLY A 708 -2.62 15.36 7.22
C GLY A 708 -4.05 15.65 6.75
N ASN A 709 -4.41 15.34 5.50
CA ASN A 709 -5.76 15.43 4.98
C ASN A 709 -6.75 14.50 5.72
N ALA A 710 -6.36 13.25 5.97
CA ALA A 710 -7.21 12.30 6.69
C ALA A 710 -7.41 12.72 8.15
N VAL A 711 -6.35 13.22 8.80
CA VAL A 711 -6.42 13.77 10.16
C VAL A 711 -7.36 14.98 10.20
N GLY A 712 -7.22 15.93 9.27
CA GLY A 712 -8.06 17.13 9.18
C GLY A 712 -9.54 16.79 9.00
N ILE A 713 -9.87 15.90 8.05
CA ILE A 713 -11.24 15.45 7.81
C ILE A 713 -11.81 14.73 9.04
N ALA A 714 -11.05 13.85 9.70
CA ALA A 714 -11.47 13.12 10.89
C ALA A 714 -11.77 14.08 12.06
N GLU A 715 -10.89 15.05 12.31
CA GLU A 715 -11.08 16.06 13.38
C GLU A 715 -12.30 16.94 13.13
N LEU A 716 -12.54 17.37 11.90
CA LEU A 716 -13.69 18.17 11.54
C LEU A 716 -15.00 17.38 11.61
N THR A 717 -14.99 16.12 11.15
CA THR A 717 -16.16 15.24 11.22
C THR A 717 -16.53 14.94 12.67
N ALA A 718 -15.56 14.77 13.56
CA ALA A 718 -15.78 14.59 15.01
C ALA A 718 -16.45 15.80 15.70
N GLN A 719 -16.42 16.98 15.08
CA GLN A 719 -17.11 18.17 15.57
C GLN A 719 -18.62 18.20 15.23
N ILE A 720 -19.06 17.34 14.31
CA ILE A 720 -20.44 17.37 13.79
C ILE A 720 -21.17 16.03 13.90
N LYS A 721 -20.46 14.90 14.07
CA LYS A 721 -21.03 13.54 14.18
C LYS A 721 -20.53 12.84 15.44
N GLU A 722 -21.47 12.26 16.19
CA GLU A 722 -21.19 11.52 17.43
C GLU A 722 -20.34 10.26 17.17
N SER A 723 -20.67 9.47 16.14
CA SER A 723 -19.90 8.29 15.75
C SER A 723 -18.44 8.63 15.39
N ALA A 724 -18.20 9.80 14.81
CA ALA A 724 -16.85 10.27 14.52
C ALA A 724 -16.12 10.77 15.78
N MET A 725 -16.86 11.31 16.77
CA MET A 725 -16.28 11.65 18.06
C MET A 725 -15.86 10.38 18.82
N ILE A 726 -16.68 9.33 18.82
CA ILE A 726 -16.27 8.01 19.36
C ILE A 726 -15.00 7.52 18.67
N ARG A 727 -14.94 7.56 17.33
CA ARG A 727 -13.74 7.19 16.58
C ARG A 727 -12.52 8.03 16.97
N LYS A 728 -12.70 9.33 17.19
CA LYS A 728 -11.61 10.21 17.66
C LYS A 728 -11.04 9.73 19.00
N GLN A 729 -11.89 9.23 19.92
CA GLN A 729 -11.48 8.75 21.24
C GLN A 729 -10.92 7.32 21.22
N THR A 730 -11.29 6.49 20.24
CA THR A 730 -10.86 5.08 20.18
C THR A 730 -9.68 4.82 19.24
N THR A 731 -9.50 5.61 18.17
CA THR A 731 -8.48 5.39 17.15
C THR A 731 -7.86 6.67 16.58
N GLY A 732 -8.44 7.84 16.89
CA GLY A 732 -8.00 9.14 16.37
C GLY A 732 -7.10 9.91 17.31
N ARG A 733 -7.04 11.24 17.11
CA ARG A 733 -6.16 12.13 17.88
C ARG A 733 -6.48 12.19 19.38
N GLY A 734 -7.73 11.96 19.77
CA GLY A 734 -8.10 11.85 21.20
C GLY A 734 -7.43 10.63 21.86
N PHE A 735 -7.43 9.51 21.16
CA PHE A 735 -6.71 8.30 21.59
C PHE A 735 -5.20 8.52 21.64
N TYR A 736 -4.61 9.18 20.63
CA TYR A 736 -3.20 9.56 20.68
C TYR A 736 -2.85 10.39 21.93
N SER A 737 -3.66 11.39 22.26
CA SER A 737 -3.44 12.21 23.45
C SER A 737 -3.54 11.41 24.76
N PHE A 738 -4.46 10.43 24.79
CA PHE A 738 -4.55 9.48 25.92
C PHE A 738 -3.30 8.61 26.04
N LEU A 739 -2.77 8.09 24.92
CA LEU A 739 -1.55 7.28 24.90
C LEU A 739 -0.31 8.09 25.31
N ASP A 740 -0.19 9.33 24.84
CA ASP A 740 0.93 10.21 25.18
C ASP A 740 0.97 10.54 26.69
N ASP A 741 -0.19 10.84 27.26
CA ASP A 741 -0.32 11.06 28.68
C ASP A 741 -0.09 9.77 29.50
N ALA A 742 -0.61 8.63 29.04
CA ALA A 742 -0.39 7.33 29.67
C ALA A 742 1.11 6.93 29.63
N TYR A 743 1.81 7.20 28.54
CA TYR A 743 3.23 6.89 28.40
C TYR A 743 4.11 7.78 29.29
N LYS A 744 3.87 9.09 29.30
CA LYS A 744 4.61 10.07 30.10
C LYS A 744 4.46 9.84 31.62
N ASN A 745 3.25 9.47 32.03
CA ASN A 745 2.89 9.30 33.45
C ASN A 745 2.65 7.81 33.81
N PHE A 746 3.37 6.89 33.12
CA PHE A 746 3.05 5.47 33.17
C PHE A 746 3.10 4.87 34.58
N GLU A 747 4.13 5.20 35.37
CA GLU A 747 4.30 4.63 36.72
C GLU A 747 3.13 5.00 37.65
N ASP A 748 2.56 6.20 37.50
CA ASP A 748 1.41 6.66 38.30
C ASP A 748 0.09 6.11 37.79
N LYS A 749 0.02 5.67 36.52
CA LYS A 749 -1.22 5.29 35.83
C LYS A 749 -1.37 3.81 35.54
N LYS A 750 -0.31 3.02 35.62
CA LYS A 750 -0.30 1.60 35.19
C LYS A 750 -1.41 0.75 35.79
N GLU A 751 -1.71 0.91 37.09
CA GLU A 751 -2.78 0.16 37.77
C GLU A 751 -4.17 0.62 37.27
N SER A 752 -4.37 1.91 37.07
CA SER A 752 -5.63 2.46 36.55
C SER A 752 -5.84 2.08 35.09
N LEU A 753 -4.76 1.97 34.30
CA LEU A 753 -4.82 1.49 32.90
C LEU A 753 -5.27 0.02 32.85
N ALA A 754 -4.68 -0.86 33.65
CA ALA A 754 -5.08 -2.26 33.75
C ALA A 754 -6.54 -2.41 34.22
N ALA A 755 -6.94 -1.69 35.28
CA ALA A 755 -8.31 -1.70 35.77
C ALA A 755 -9.34 -1.19 34.74
N GLY A 756 -9.00 -0.11 34.04
CA GLY A 756 -9.85 0.45 32.98
C GLY A 756 -10.04 -0.50 31.79
N MET A 757 -8.98 -1.18 31.35
CA MET A 757 -9.08 -2.22 30.32
C MET A 757 -9.94 -3.39 30.77
N LYS A 758 -9.74 -3.88 32.00
CA LYS A 758 -10.52 -4.98 32.57
C LYS A 758 -12.01 -4.62 32.67
N LYS A 759 -12.33 -3.39 33.12
CA LYS A 759 -13.71 -2.89 33.14
C LYS A 759 -14.31 -2.80 31.75
N ALA A 760 -13.59 -2.19 30.78
CA ALA A 760 -14.07 -2.06 29.41
C ALA A 760 -14.29 -3.44 28.75
N ALA A 761 -13.37 -4.40 28.95
CA ALA A 761 -13.51 -5.75 28.41
C ALA A 761 -14.76 -6.47 28.97
N ALA A 762 -15.02 -6.36 30.26
CA ALA A 762 -16.21 -6.94 30.91
C ALA A 762 -17.52 -6.35 30.37
N GLU A 763 -17.54 -5.04 30.08
CA GLU A 763 -18.73 -4.37 29.50
C GLU A 763 -18.90 -4.72 28.00
N ILE A 764 -17.83 -5.04 27.28
CA ILE A 764 -17.86 -5.34 25.84
C ILE A 764 -18.19 -6.81 25.59
N PHE A 765 -17.47 -7.75 26.20
CA PHE A 765 -17.54 -9.18 25.89
C PHE A 765 -18.73 -9.87 26.58
N ALA A 766 -19.92 -9.33 26.34
CA ALA A 766 -21.19 -9.87 26.82
C ALA A 766 -22.04 -10.36 25.65
N LYS A 767 -22.80 -11.44 25.87
CA LYS A 767 -23.71 -12.07 24.91
C LYS A 767 -24.70 -11.08 24.28
N CYS A 768 -25.20 -10.15 25.07
CA CYS A 768 -26.18 -9.14 24.63
C CYS A 768 -25.61 -8.08 23.66
N ASN A 769 -24.28 -8.00 23.49
CA ASN A 769 -23.61 -7.08 22.57
C ASN A 769 -23.25 -7.71 21.24
N LEU A 770 -23.30 -9.06 21.14
CA LEU A 770 -22.69 -9.84 20.06
C LEU A 770 -23.61 -9.96 18.84
N ILE A 771 -23.01 -9.74 17.67
CA ILE A 771 -23.45 -10.29 16.38
C ILE A 771 -22.28 -11.07 15.81
N VAL A 772 -22.55 -12.28 15.33
CA VAL A 772 -21.56 -13.13 14.66
C VAL A 772 -21.74 -13.00 13.14
N SER A 773 -20.63 -12.89 12.41
CA SER A 773 -20.57 -12.98 10.96
C SER A 773 -19.59 -14.09 10.60
N TYR A 774 -20.02 -15.04 9.78
CA TYR A 774 -19.20 -16.16 9.37
C TYR A 774 -19.27 -16.37 7.86
N THR A 775 -18.11 -16.42 7.21
CA THR A 775 -17.98 -16.63 5.76
C THR A 775 -17.28 -17.96 5.50
N ALA A 776 -17.98 -18.87 4.85
CA ALA A 776 -17.52 -20.15 4.34
C ALA A 776 -18.67 -20.79 3.53
N ASP A 777 -18.40 -21.90 2.84
CA ASP A 777 -19.44 -22.75 2.26
C ASP A 777 -20.29 -23.47 3.35
N ASP A 778 -21.32 -24.22 2.95
CA ASP A 778 -22.19 -24.93 3.88
C ASP A 778 -21.41 -25.94 4.75
N LYS A 779 -20.40 -26.62 4.19
CA LYS A 779 -19.53 -27.54 4.93
C LYS A 779 -18.76 -26.83 6.02
N GLY A 780 -18.18 -25.66 5.70
CA GLY A 780 -17.49 -24.83 6.70
C GLY A 780 -18.43 -24.35 7.79
N TYR A 781 -19.69 -24.00 7.44
CA TYR A 781 -20.68 -23.58 8.44
C TYR A 781 -21.08 -24.74 9.36
N GLU A 782 -21.29 -25.95 8.85
CA GLU A 782 -21.58 -27.13 9.66
C GLU A 782 -20.49 -27.38 10.70
N LEU A 783 -19.21 -27.29 10.30
CA LEU A 783 -18.07 -27.44 11.22
C LEU A 783 -18.00 -26.34 12.27
N MET A 784 -18.36 -25.09 11.92
CA MET A 784 -18.21 -23.94 12.81
C MET A 784 -19.41 -23.71 13.74
N SER A 785 -20.63 -24.14 13.38
CA SER A 785 -21.86 -23.78 14.11
C SER A 785 -21.85 -24.23 15.58
N GLY A 786 -21.33 -25.43 15.85
CA GLY A 786 -21.15 -25.95 17.21
C GLY A 786 -20.10 -25.16 18.00
N LEU A 787 -18.98 -24.80 17.36
CA LEU A 787 -17.90 -24.01 17.97
C LEU A 787 -18.36 -22.58 18.31
N ILE A 788 -19.19 -21.98 17.45
CA ILE A 788 -19.83 -20.66 17.75
C ILE A 788 -20.71 -20.79 18.98
N LYS A 789 -21.49 -21.87 19.11
CA LYS A 789 -22.34 -22.09 20.31
C LYS A 789 -21.48 -22.17 21.57
N GLU A 790 -20.43 -22.98 21.57
CA GLU A 790 -19.52 -23.13 22.70
C GLU A 790 -18.88 -21.78 23.11
N LEU A 791 -18.50 -20.97 22.15
CA LEU A 791 -17.93 -19.64 22.38
C LEU A 791 -18.97 -18.69 22.99
N ILE A 792 -20.23 -18.69 22.47
CA ILE A 792 -21.33 -17.87 23.02
C ILE A 792 -21.66 -18.29 24.46
N ASP A 793 -21.61 -19.59 24.79
CA ASP A 793 -21.91 -20.10 26.14
C ASP A 793 -20.89 -19.64 27.19
N LYS A 794 -19.66 -19.29 26.78
CA LYS A 794 -18.60 -18.76 27.64
C LYS A 794 -18.70 -17.24 27.90
N LEU A 795 -19.48 -16.50 27.11
CA LEU A 795 -19.66 -15.07 27.29
C LEU A 795 -20.61 -14.74 28.45
N SER A 796 -20.39 -13.61 29.12
CA SER A 796 -21.29 -13.09 30.14
C SER A 796 -22.72 -12.96 29.61
N ALA A 797 -23.70 -13.51 30.37
CA ALA A 797 -25.11 -13.37 30.06
C ALA A 797 -25.72 -12.09 30.65
N GLU A 798 -24.94 -11.26 31.33
CA GLU A 798 -25.39 -10.04 31.96
C GLU A 798 -26.00 -9.05 30.95
N GLN A 799 -27.12 -8.47 31.33
CA GLN A 799 -27.80 -7.42 30.56
C GLN A 799 -27.35 -6.05 31.08
N LEU A 800 -26.49 -5.39 30.35
CA LEU A 800 -25.99 -4.06 30.70
C LEU A 800 -26.93 -2.97 30.14
N PRO A 801 -27.15 -1.87 30.86
CA PRO A 801 -27.90 -0.72 30.35
C PRO A 801 -27.11 0.00 29.26
N VAL A 802 -27.82 0.62 28.32
CA VAL A 802 -27.18 1.50 27.33
C VAL A 802 -26.60 2.72 28.02
N ALA A 803 -25.35 3.04 27.77
CA ALA A 803 -24.68 4.19 28.36
C ALA A 803 -25.27 5.51 27.82
N THR A 804 -25.42 6.50 28.70
CA THR A 804 -25.83 7.86 28.29
C THR A 804 -24.61 8.58 27.68
N ARG A 805 -24.67 8.90 26.40
CA ARG A 805 -23.60 9.65 25.73
C ARG A 805 -23.68 11.14 26.12
N ALA A 806 -22.55 11.68 26.58
CA ALA A 806 -22.40 13.10 26.95
C ALA A 806 -21.35 13.80 26.04
N LEU A 807 -21.09 13.25 24.84
CA LEU A 807 -20.08 13.75 23.91
C LEU A 807 -20.44 15.14 23.39
N THR A 808 -19.58 16.13 23.66
CA THR A 808 -19.80 17.51 23.24
C THR A 808 -19.31 17.75 21.82
N LEU A 809 -20.24 18.00 20.91
CA LEU A 809 -19.93 18.36 19.54
C LEU A 809 -19.80 19.89 19.43
N LYS A 810 -18.54 20.39 19.26
CA LYS A 810 -18.29 21.83 19.18
C LYS A 810 -17.59 22.16 17.86
N LYS A 811 -18.22 23.01 17.04
CA LYS A 811 -17.63 23.52 15.81
C LYS A 811 -16.55 24.56 16.11
N THR A 812 -15.32 24.31 15.67
CA THR A 812 -14.21 25.25 15.80
C THR A 812 -13.38 25.22 14.52
N ARG A 813 -12.72 26.33 14.18
CA ARG A 813 -11.62 26.34 13.23
C ARG A 813 -10.41 25.73 13.94
N LEU A 814 -9.74 24.79 13.30
CA LEU A 814 -8.62 24.07 13.87
C LEU A 814 -7.41 24.22 12.95
N ALA A 815 -6.28 24.60 13.51
CA ALA A 815 -4.97 24.54 12.84
C ALA A 815 -4.07 23.60 13.64
N LEU A 816 -3.43 22.66 12.94
CA LEU A 816 -2.43 21.73 13.48
C LEU A 816 -1.09 22.08 12.84
N LYS A 817 -0.10 22.42 13.65
CA LYS A 817 1.26 22.67 13.17
C LYS A 817 1.97 21.36 12.87
N THR A 818 2.76 21.36 11.82
CA THR A 818 3.64 20.25 11.44
C THR A 818 4.91 20.82 10.82
N SER A 819 5.99 20.06 10.82
CA SER A 819 7.25 20.38 10.16
C SER A 819 7.26 20.10 8.65
N GLY A 820 6.17 19.54 8.11
CA GLY A 820 6.03 19.24 6.70
C GLY A 820 6.10 20.47 5.78
N GLN A 821 6.54 20.25 4.54
CA GLN A 821 6.67 21.29 3.51
C GLN A 821 5.37 21.55 2.74
N VAL A 822 4.31 20.82 3.04
CA VAL A 822 3.00 20.96 2.39
C VAL A 822 1.92 21.24 3.42
N ASN A 823 0.93 22.03 3.04
CA ASN A 823 -0.24 22.31 3.86
C ASN A 823 -1.43 21.47 3.40
N PHE A 824 -2.23 21.01 4.36
CA PHE A 824 -3.47 20.29 4.12
C PHE A 824 -4.64 21.17 4.55
N VAL A 825 -5.46 21.58 3.59
CA VAL A 825 -6.68 22.36 3.87
C VAL A 825 -7.89 21.45 3.77
N CYS A 826 -8.69 21.38 4.83
CA CYS A 826 -9.85 20.49 4.91
C CYS A 826 -11.10 21.26 5.25
N ARG A 827 -12.23 20.87 4.66
CA ARG A 827 -13.55 21.40 4.96
C ARG A 827 -14.56 20.27 5.07
N VAL A 828 -15.41 20.29 6.09
CA VAL A 828 -16.46 19.28 6.29
C VAL A 828 -17.79 20.00 6.57
N GLY A 829 -18.86 19.53 5.96
CA GLY A 829 -20.23 19.98 6.15
C GLY A 829 -21.17 18.83 6.47
N ASP A 830 -22.27 19.12 7.14
CA ASP A 830 -23.35 18.19 7.43
C ASP A 830 -24.55 18.59 6.58
N TYR A 831 -24.79 17.88 5.48
CA TYR A 831 -25.85 18.22 4.54
C TYR A 831 -27.24 17.76 5.03
N ASP A 832 -27.30 16.76 5.92
CA ASP A 832 -28.53 16.31 6.57
C ASP A 832 -29.09 17.43 7.46
N LYS A 833 -28.24 18.10 8.26
CA LYS A 833 -28.62 19.29 9.03
C LYS A 833 -28.99 20.47 8.15
N ALA A 834 -28.59 20.49 6.89
CA ALA A 834 -29.04 21.48 5.91
C ALA A 834 -30.37 21.09 5.24
N GLY A 835 -30.99 20.00 5.63
CA GLY A 835 -32.26 19.50 5.09
C GLY A 835 -32.11 18.86 3.70
N ILE A 836 -30.91 18.43 3.33
CA ILE A 836 -30.61 17.76 2.05
C ILE A 836 -30.55 16.26 2.26
N GLU A 837 -31.45 15.52 1.62
CA GLU A 837 -31.44 14.06 1.66
C GLU A 837 -30.44 13.48 0.65
N TYR A 838 -29.70 12.44 1.07
CA TYR A 838 -28.78 11.75 0.20
C TYR A 838 -29.51 11.01 -0.92
N ASN A 839 -28.99 11.18 -2.15
CA ASN A 839 -29.42 10.36 -3.29
C ASN A 839 -28.21 10.06 -4.20
N GLY A 840 -28.39 9.15 -5.16
CA GLY A 840 -27.32 8.72 -6.09
C GLY A 840 -26.70 9.85 -6.91
N ALA A 841 -27.42 10.94 -7.17
CA ALA A 841 -26.90 12.10 -7.91
C ALA A 841 -25.73 12.77 -7.15
N MET A 842 -25.63 12.63 -5.83
CA MET A 842 -24.50 13.16 -5.06
C MET A 842 -23.19 12.45 -5.39
N ARG A 843 -23.21 11.18 -5.83
CA ARG A 843 -22.01 10.48 -6.33
C ARG A 843 -21.56 11.08 -7.66
N ILE A 844 -22.50 11.40 -8.54
CA ILE A 844 -22.22 12.08 -9.81
C ILE A 844 -21.67 13.49 -9.53
N LEU A 845 -22.29 14.23 -8.60
CA LEU A 845 -21.81 15.55 -8.19
C LEU A 845 -20.40 15.49 -7.62
N ALA A 846 -20.07 14.48 -6.77
CA ALA A 846 -18.73 14.28 -6.27
C ALA A 846 -17.72 14.05 -7.40
N ASN A 847 -18.09 13.23 -8.40
CA ASN A 847 -17.24 13.00 -9.56
C ASN A 847 -16.99 14.30 -10.35
N MET A 848 -18.04 15.07 -10.65
CA MET A 848 -17.92 16.38 -11.32
C MET A 848 -17.05 17.36 -10.50
N MET A 849 -17.24 17.42 -9.17
CA MET A 849 -16.41 18.26 -8.31
C MET A 849 -14.94 17.86 -8.36
N ASN A 850 -14.65 16.59 -8.33
CA ASN A 850 -13.29 16.08 -8.32
C ASN A 850 -12.60 16.28 -9.68
N SER A 851 -13.24 15.84 -10.75
CA SER A 851 -12.62 15.78 -12.07
C SER A 851 -12.67 17.11 -12.83
N ASP A 852 -13.78 17.83 -12.78
CA ASP A 852 -13.93 19.05 -13.57
C ASP A 852 -13.52 20.31 -12.83
N TYR A 853 -13.74 20.38 -11.51
CA TYR A 853 -13.47 21.58 -10.75
C TYR A 853 -12.18 21.53 -9.92
N LEU A 854 -12.10 20.56 -8.98
CA LEU A 854 -10.97 20.51 -8.04
C LEU A 854 -9.66 20.13 -8.76
N TRP A 855 -9.72 19.15 -9.64
CA TRP A 855 -8.55 18.74 -10.42
C TRP A 855 -7.98 19.91 -11.20
N ASN A 856 -8.79 20.62 -11.99
CA ASN A 856 -8.33 21.71 -12.83
C ASN A 856 -7.88 22.94 -12.03
N ASN A 857 -8.61 23.32 -10.98
CA ASN A 857 -8.33 24.57 -10.27
C ASN A 857 -7.34 24.41 -9.10
N VAL A 858 -7.34 23.26 -8.43
CA VAL A 858 -6.51 23.04 -7.24
C VAL A 858 -5.22 22.30 -7.60
N ARG A 859 -5.29 21.25 -8.43
CA ARG A 859 -4.11 20.50 -8.84
C ARG A 859 -3.41 21.16 -10.03
N VAL A 860 -4.03 21.24 -11.19
CA VAL A 860 -3.38 21.67 -12.44
C VAL A 860 -2.95 23.14 -12.34
N LYS A 861 -3.86 24.05 -12.04
CA LYS A 861 -3.56 25.49 -11.95
C LYS A 861 -2.89 25.89 -10.64
N GLY A 862 -3.27 25.22 -9.55
CA GLY A 862 -2.80 25.53 -8.20
C GLY A 862 -1.53 24.80 -7.80
N GLY A 863 -1.10 23.77 -8.55
CA GLY A 863 0.10 22.98 -8.26
C GLY A 863 -0.04 22.07 -7.02
N ALA A 864 -1.26 21.79 -6.55
CA ALA A 864 -1.46 20.83 -5.46
C ALA A 864 -1.25 19.41 -5.95
N TYR A 865 -0.60 18.57 -5.15
CA TYR A 865 -0.47 17.15 -5.47
C TYR A 865 -1.80 16.41 -5.45
N GLY A 866 -2.66 16.69 -4.46
CA GLY A 866 -3.94 16.02 -4.33
C GLY A 866 -5.06 16.93 -3.87
N CYS A 867 -6.25 16.68 -4.36
CA CYS A 867 -7.47 17.31 -3.91
C CYS A 867 -8.64 16.33 -4.07
N GLY A 868 -9.71 16.53 -3.30
CA GLY A 868 -10.87 15.69 -3.44
C GLY A 868 -12.03 16.11 -2.57
N ALA A 869 -13.22 15.68 -2.98
CA ALA A 869 -14.47 15.82 -2.24
C ALA A 869 -15.24 14.50 -2.26
N ALA A 870 -15.90 14.18 -1.16
CA ALA A 870 -16.74 12.99 -1.04
C ALA A 870 -18.00 13.27 -0.23
N PHE A 871 -19.14 12.72 -0.66
CA PHE A 871 -20.38 12.67 0.10
C PHE A 871 -20.49 11.32 0.80
N GLY A 872 -20.52 11.32 2.10
CA GLY A 872 -20.75 10.10 2.89
C GLY A 872 -22.22 9.69 2.83
N SER A 873 -22.55 8.63 2.09
CA SER A 873 -23.97 8.19 1.89
C SER A 873 -24.71 7.89 3.18
N TYR A 874 -24.03 7.39 4.19
CA TYR A 874 -24.60 7.02 5.46
C TYR A 874 -24.24 7.98 6.60
N SER A 875 -23.16 8.73 6.45
CA SER A 875 -22.72 9.71 7.45
C SER A 875 -23.35 11.08 7.28
N SER A 876 -24.09 11.31 6.20
CA SER A 876 -24.72 12.61 5.87
C SER A 876 -23.73 13.77 5.91
N SER A 877 -22.48 13.54 5.55
CA SER A 877 -21.42 14.55 5.58
C SER A 877 -20.71 14.68 4.24
N LEU A 878 -20.36 15.91 3.87
CA LEU A 878 -19.46 16.26 2.78
C LEU A 878 -18.09 16.59 3.37
N GLY A 879 -17.06 15.89 2.92
CA GLY A 879 -15.67 16.23 3.20
C GLY A 879 -14.95 16.63 1.92
N ALA A 880 -14.19 17.71 1.94
CA ALA A 880 -13.30 18.12 0.87
C ALA A 880 -11.91 18.45 1.44
N PHE A 881 -10.87 18.17 0.68
CA PHE A 881 -9.50 18.46 1.06
C PHE A 881 -8.67 18.94 -0.14
N SER A 882 -7.60 19.64 0.18
CA SER A 882 -6.51 19.96 -0.74
C SER A 882 -5.19 19.70 -0.03
N SER A 883 -4.24 19.10 -0.72
CA SER A 883 -2.84 19.01 -0.32
C SER A 883 -2.09 20.07 -1.13
N TYR A 884 -1.73 21.19 -0.52
CA TYR A 884 -1.27 22.37 -1.19
C TYR A 884 0.02 22.92 -0.60
N ARG A 885 0.88 23.48 -1.46
CA ARG A 885 2.18 24.02 -1.06
C ARG A 885 2.05 25.26 -0.16
N ASP A 886 1.26 26.24 -0.57
CA ASP A 886 1.09 27.53 0.09
C ASP A 886 -0.38 27.97 0.06
N PRO A 887 -1.25 27.50 0.95
CA PRO A 887 -2.62 27.99 0.98
C PRO A 887 -2.61 29.44 1.49
N ASN A 888 -3.16 30.34 0.71
CA ASN A 888 -3.68 31.57 1.27
C ASN A 888 -4.93 31.24 2.09
N LEU A 889 -4.79 31.21 3.40
CA LEU A 889 -5.87 30.93 4.34
C LEU A 889 -6.86 32.07 4.44
#